data_932864d874402dc205225d8940532bf5
#
_entry.id   932864d874402dc205225d8940532bf5
#
_cell.length_a   1.000
_cell.length_b   1.000
_cell.length_c   1.000
_cell.angle_alpha   90.00
_cell.angle_beta   90.00
_cell.angle_gamma   90.00
#
_symmetry.space_group_name_H-M   'P 1'
#
loop_
_entity.id
_entity.type
_entity.pdbx_description
1 polymer ?
#
loop_
_entity_poly.entity_id
_entity_poly.type
_entity_poly.pdbx_seq_one_letter_code
_entity_poly.pdbx_strand_id
1 'polypeptide(L)'
;MPRKTPLENTRNIGIMAHIDAGKTTTTERILFYTGVNYKIGETHDGTATMDWMAQEQERGITITSAATTCYWSGSKNQFKPTRINIIDTPGHVDFTVEVERSLRVLDGSVTVLCAKGGVEPQSETVWRQADNYKVPRMIYVNKMDIMGADFYNVLRMIEERLKCNAVPIQLPIGSEDTFKGIIDLIEMDADIYYDDLGKDMRVEPIPADMVDLANEYREKLMDAVSMVDESIMEAYLAGEEVPTAKIRAAIRKATIANEMVPVTCGTSYRNKGVQKLLDAIVDYMPSPLDIPPIKGVNPKTDEEDERPADDNAPFSALAFKIMTDPYVGRLSFFRVYSGHLTTGSSVLNSTKNVKERIGRILQMHANHREDIEEVFSGDIEAAVGLKNTSTGDTLCDEKAPIILESMEFPEPVIRVAIEPKTKAGQEKMTMGLIKLAEEDPTFKTYTDEETGQTIIAGMGELHLEIIVDRLLREFKVEANVGAPQVAYKETIKKAVDQDTKYARQSGGKGQYGHVKIHVEPNESGKGYEFVNAIVGGAVPKEYIPAVDAGIQGAMNAGVVAGFPVVDVKVTLYDGSYHEVDSSEMAFKIAGSMAFKEACRKADPTLLEPIMKVSVIVPDEYMGDVIGDLNSRRGQIIQLEARPGAQQIDAYVPLAEMFGYATDLRSRTQGRGQYTMEPSHYVEIPKNIRDKIVETRNKPQA
;
A
#
# COMPACT_ATOMS: atom_id res chain seq x y z
N MET A 1 -31.05 1.26 -15.87
CA MET A 1 -31.92 2.19 -15.06
C MET A 1 -31.16 3.47 -14.80
N PRO A 2 -31.79 4.62 -14.51
CA PRO A 2 -31.04 5.81 -14.12
C PRO A 2 -30.30 5.55 -12.79
N ARG A 3 -29.11 6.13 -12.67
CA ARG A 3 -28.27 6.10 -11.46
C ARG A 3 -29.08 6.49 -10.20
N LYS A 4 -28.97 5.70 -9.14
CA LYS A 4 -29.69 5.97 -7.87
C LYS A 4 -29.12 7.19 -7.13
N THR A 5 -27.80 7.34 -7.13
CA THR A 5 -27.11 8.45 -6.44
C THR A 5 -26.27 9.23 -7.46
N PRO A 6 -26.44 10.55 -7.59
CA PRO A 6 -25.61 11.36 -8.48
C PRO A 6 -24.12 11.28 -8.13
N LEU A 7 -23.24 11.43 -9.12
CA LEU A 7 -21.77 11.43 -8.91
C LEU A 7 -21.31 12.48 -7.90
N GLU A 8 -21.91 13.66 -7.94
CA GLU A 8 -21.65 14.76 -6.98
C GLU A 8 -21.92 14.37 -5.52
N ASN A 9 -22.84 13.42 -5.29
CA ASN A 9 -23.20 12.89 -3.98
C ASN A 9 -22.55 11.51 -3.71
N THR A 10 -21.41 11.24 -4.28
CA THR A 10 -20.62 10.02 -4.06
C THR A 10 -19.27 10.39 -3.47
N ARG A 11 -18.80 9.62 -2.49
CA ARG A 11 -17.48 9.75 -1.87
C ARG A 11 -16.80 8.40 -1.83
N ASN A 12 -15.61 8.30 -2.40
CA ASN A 12 -14.77 7.11 -2.34
C ASN A 12 -13.59 7.40 -1.42
N ILE A 13 -13.67 6.93 -0.19
CA ILE A 13 -12.71 7.29 0.86
C ILE A 13 -12.02 6.06 1.45
N GLY A 14 -10.77 6.25 1.87
CA GLY A 14 -10.03 5.32 2.69
C GLY A 14 -9.91 5.81 4.12
N ILE A 15 -9.92 4.88 5.06
CA ILE A 15 -9.59 5.17 6.45
C ILE A 15 -8.23 4.57 6.74
N MET A 16 -7.28 5.42 7.08
CA MET A 16 -5.87 5.10 7.29
C MET A 16 -5.46 5.44 8.70
N ALA A 17 -4.63 4.60 9.30
CA ALA A 17 -4.14 4.85 10.66
C ALA A 17 -2.92 3.97 10.95
N HIS A 18 -2.13 4.36 11.95
CA HIS A 18 -1.21 3.44 12.57
C HIS A 18 -1.95 2.41 13.45
N ILE A 19 -1.24 1.38 13.89
CA ILE A 19 -1.78 0.35 14.78
C ILE A 19 -2.31 1.02 16.06
N ASP A 20 -3.44 0.57 16.54
CA ASP A 20 -4.09 1.07 17.76
C ASP A 20 -4.55 2.54 17.75
N ALA A 21 -4.55 3.23 16.63
CA ALA A 21 -5.15 4.58 16.55
C ALA A 21 -6.69 4.57 16.66
N GLY A 22 -7.31 3.40 16.55
CA GLY A 22 -8.75 3.23 16.60
C GLY A 22 -9.45 3.30 15.25
N LYS A 23 -8.74 2.90 14.19
CA LYS A 23 -9.25 2.85 12.81
C LYS A 23 -10.52 2.01 12.70
N THR A 24 -10.46 0.73 13.04
CA THR A 24 -11.61 -0.20 12.96
C THR A 24 -12.76 0.28 13.83
N THR A 25 -12.49 0.76 15.05
CA THR A 25 -13.51 1.36 15.91
C THR A 25 -14.19 2.54 15.24
N THR A 26 -13.44 3.40 14.57
CA THR A 26 -14.00 4.57 13.84
C THR A 26 -14.89 4.10 12.69
N THR A 27 -14.44 3.12 11.91
CA THR A 27 -15.23 2.56 10.80
C THR A 27 -16.51 1.91 11.31
N GLU A 28 -16.45 1.12 12.39
CA GLU A 28 -17.63 0.50 13.00
C GLU A 28 -18.66 1.56 13.50
N ARG A 29 -18.20 2.69 14.04
CA ARG A 29 -19.07 3.79 14.45
C ARG A 29 -19.70 4.49 13.25
N ILE A 30 -18.97 4.64 12.16
CA ILE A 30 -19.52 5.17 10.89
C ILE A 30 -20.65 4.25 10.40
N LEU A 31 -20.42 2.94 10.38
CA LEU A 31 -21.45 1.96 9.98
C LEU A 31 -22.67 1.97 10.89
N PHE A 32 -22.48 2.16 12.18
CA PHE A 32 -23.55 2.28 13.14
C PHE A 32 -24.41 3.53 12.91
N TYR A 33 -23.78 4.72 12.78
CA TYR A 33 -24.53 5.98 12.58
C TYR A 33 -25.19 6.08 11.21
N THR A 34 -24.66 5.40 10.21
CA THR A 34 -25.27 5.32 8.86
C THR A 34 -26.35 4.23 8.75
N GLY A 35 -26.59 3.47 9.81
CA GLY A 35 -27.65 2.46 9.87
C GLY A 35 -27.31 1.14 9.16
N VAL A 36 -26.06 0.92 8.76
CA VAL A 36 -25.61 -0.35 8.18
C VAL A 36 -25.54 -1.42 9.26
N ASN A 37 -25.04 -1.07 10.45
CA ASN A 37 -25.00 -1.94 11.61
C ASN A 37 -26.04 -1.54 12.66
N TYR A 38 -26.78 -2.51 13.17
CA TYR A 38 -27.76 -2.30 14.26
C TYR A 38 -27.14 -2.34 15.65
N LYS A 39 -25.95 -2.94 15.77
CA LYS A 39 -25.20 -3.04 17.02
C LYS A 39 -23.81 -2.46 16.80
N ILE A 40 -23.25 -1.88 17.85
CA ILE A 40 -21.89 -1.42 17.88
C ILE A 40 -20.96 -2.64 17.97
N GLY A 41 -20.10 -2.85 16.96
CA GLY A 41 -19.04 -3.84 16.99
C GLY A 41 -17.82 -3.32 17.76
N GLU A 42 -17.15 -4.20 18.49
CA GLU A 42 -15.91 -3.91 19.22
C GLU A 42 -14.77 -4.81 18.74
N THR A 43 -13.62 -4.21 18.49
CA THR A 43 -12.41 -4.96 18.05
C THR A 43 -11.90 -5.91 19.11
N HIS A 44 -11.91 -5.50 20.37
CA HIS A 44 -11.45 -6.32 21.50
C HIS A 44 -12.31 -7.55 21.76
N ASP A 45 -13.58 -7.49 21.40
CA ASP A 45 -14.53 -8.61 21.56
C ASP A 45 -14.63 -9.48 20.30
N GLY A 46 -13.87 -9.16 19.23
CA GLY A 46 -13.92 -9.87 17.95
C GLY A 46 -15.26 -9.73 17.22
N THR A 47 -16.04 -8.69 17.53
CA THR A 47 -17.38 -8.47 16.98
C THR A 47 -17.40 -7.40 15.87
N ALA A 48 -16.23 -6.86 15.50
CA ALA A 48 -16.11 -5.87 14.45
C ALA A 48 -16.47 -6.47 13.09
N THR A 49 -17.33 -5.78 12.36
CA THR A 49 -17.92 -6.26 11.10
C THR A 49 -16.94 -6.17 9.94
N MET A 50 -16.01 -5.19 9.98
CA MET A 50 -15.00 -4.99 8.94
C MET A 50 -13.83 -5.96 9.07
N ASP A 51 -13.53 -6.44 10.26
CA ASP A 51 -12.52 -7.48 10.50
C ASP A 51 -13.19 -8.86 10.33
N TRP A 52 -13.32 -9.30 9.08
CA TRP A 52 -14.07 -10.52 8.75
C TRP A 52 -13.24 -11.80 8.83
N MET A 53 -11.91 -11.69 8.81
CA MET A 53 -11.02 -12.84 8.97
C MET A 53 -10.86 -13.22 10.44
N ALA A 54 -10.83 -14.52 10.72
CA ALA A 54 -10.59 -15.01 12.07
C ALA A 54 -9.25 -14.47 12.65
N GLN A 55 -8.22 -14.35 11.82
CA GLN A 55 -6.92 -13.82 12.20
C GLN A 55 -6.99 -12.34 12.59
N GLU A 56 -7.82 -11.55 11.90
CA GLU A 56 -8.05 -10.15 12.22
C GLU A 56 -8.72 -10.01 13.59
N GLN A 57 -9.77 -10.79 13.80
CA GLN A 57 -10.53 -10.80 15.06
C GLN A 57 -9.69 -11.26 16.26
N GLU A 58 -8.91 -12.34 16.09
CA GLU A 58 -8.06 -12.88 17.15
C GLU A 58 -6.89 -11.96 17.51
N ARG A 59 -6.33 -11.24 16.55
CA ARG A 59 -5.17 -10.37 16.73
C ARG A 59 -5.55 -8.90 16.98
N GLY A 60 -6.79 -8.51 16.68
CA GLY A 60 -7.28 -7.14 16.79
C GLY A 60 -6.63 -6.18 15.80
N ILE A 61 -6.17 -6.68 14.64
CA ILE A 61 -5.54 -5.90 13.57
C ILE A 61 -6.22 -6.14 12.24
N THR A 62 -6.33 -5.12 11.41
CA THR A 62 -6.78 -5.28 10.02
C THR A 62 -5.61 -5.78 9.17
N ILE A 63 -5.82 -6.88 8.47
CA ILE A 63 -4.84 -7.55 7.61
C ILE A 63 -5.14 -7.24 6.15
N THR A 64 -6.41 -7.36 5.74
CA THR A 64 -6.85 -7.10 4.38
C THR A 64 -7.77 -5.90 4.33
N SER A 65 -7.67 -5.11 3.26
CA SER A 65 -8.62 -4.02 3.04
C SER A 65 -10.04 -4.56 2.83
N ALA A 66 -11.01 -3.98 3.51
CA ALA A 66 -12.42 -4.28 3.35
C ALA A 66 -13.16 -3.08 2.75
N ALA A 67 -14.03 -3.34 1.78
CA ALA A 67 -14.84 -2.30 1.16
C ALA A 67 -16.30 -2.40 1.64
N THR A 68 -16.89 -1.28 1.97
CA THR A 68 -18.30 -1.20 2.35
C THR A 68 -18.94 0.09 1.85
N THR A 69 -20.24 0.04 1.63
CA THR A 69 -21.02 1.20 1.19
C THR A 69 -22.00 1.60 2.28
N CYS A 70 -22.07 2.88 2.56
CA CYS A 70 -23.06 3.46 3.46
C CYS A 70 -23.61 4.79 2.91
N TYR A 71 -24.67 5.31 3.55
CA TYR A 71 -25.33 6.54 3.14
C TYR A 71 -25.42 7.50 4.31
N TRP A 72 -25.14 8.78 4.07
CA TRP A 72 -25.23 9.82 5.07
C TRP A 72 -26.01 11.04 4.57
N SER A 73 -26.90 11.55 5.39
CA SER A 73 -27.71 12.73 5.08
C SER A 73 -27.39 13.93 5.98
N GLY A 74 -26.38 13.81 6.83
CA GLY A 74 -25.93 14.84 7.76
C GLY A 74 -26.46 14.63 9.19
N SER A 75 -25.71 15.13 10.16
CA SER A 75 -26.08 15.08 11.59
C SER A 75 -27.40 15.82 11.91
N LYS A 76 -27.75 16.78 11.07
CA LYS A 76 -28.99 17.56 11.12
C LYS A 76 -29.89 17.34 9.89
N ASN A 77 -29.65 16.25 9.12
CA ASN A 77 -30.30 15.98 7.83
C ASN A 77 -30.19 17.12 6.80
N GLN A 78 -29.05 17.83 6.83
CA GLN A 78 -28.80 18.99 5.97
C GLN A 78 -28.32 18.62 4.56
N PHE A 79 -27.90 17.37 4.32
CA PHE A 79 -27.43 16.91 3.03
C PHE A 79 -28.46 16.06 2.28
N LYS A 80 -28.38 16.06 0.96
CA LYS A 80 -28.99 15.00 0.17
C LYS A 80 -28.29 13.67 0.53
N PRO A 81 -29.00 12.53 0.48
CA PRO A 81 -28.39 11.25 0.73
C PRO A 81 -27.10 11.08 -0.08
N THR A 82 -25.97 11.06 0.59
CA THR A 82 -24.63 10.91 -0.01
C THR A 82 -24.17 9.49 0.19
N ARG A 83 -23.78 8.84 -0.90
CA ARG A 83 -23.18 7.51 -0.89
C ARG A 83 -21.72 7.63 -0.51
N ILE A 84 -21.30 6.90 0.49
CA ILE A 84 -19.92 6.83 0.93
C ILE A 84 -19.44 5.38 0.79
N ASN A 85 -18.49 5.17 -0.12
CA ASN A 85 -17.78 3.92 -0.25
C ASN A 85 -16.52 4.03 0.60
N ILE A 86 -16.38 3.16 1.59
CA ILE A 86 -15.28 3.16 2.53
C ILE A 86 -14.40 1.96 2.24
N ILE A 87 -13.11 2.18 2.08
CA ILE A 87 -12.09 1.14 2.08
C ILE A 87 -11.30 1.25 3.38
N ASP A 88 -11.46 0.26 4.24
CA ASP A 88 -10.69 0.13 5.47
C ASP A 88 -9.33 -0.51 5.16
N THR A 89 -8.22 0.16 5.46
CA THR A 89 -6.88 -0.27 5.09
C THR A 89 -6.11 -0.80 6.28
N PRO A 90 -5.20 -1.79 6.09
CA PRO A 90 -4.32 -2.24 7.15
C PRO A 90 -3.44 -1.12 7.72
N GLY A 91 -3.14 -1.20 9.02
CA GLY A 91 -2.22 -0.27 9.68
C GLY A 91 -0.81 -0.83 9.88
N HIS A 92 -0.56 -2.09 9.54
CA HIS A 92 0.72 -2.75 9.77
C HIS A 92 1.65 -2.66 8.55
N VAL A 93 2.95 -2.46 8.79
CA VAL A 93 3.95 -2.28 7.72
C VAL A 93 4.09 -3.47 6.78
N ASP A 94 3.84 -4.69 7.24
CA ASP A 94 3.88 -5.88 6.38
C ASP A 94 2.78 -5.87 5.31
N PHE A 95 1.76 -5.02 5.48
CA PHE A 95 0.60 -4.89 4.59
C PHE A 95 0.52 -3.53 3.89
N THR A 96 1.63 -2.81 3.78
CA THR A 96 1.68 -1.49 3.09
C THR A 96 1.17 -1.53 1.66
N VAL A 97 1.30 -2.68 1.01
CA VAL A 97 0.78 -2.91 -0.35
C VAL A 97 -0.74 -2.86 -0.42
N GLU A 98 -1.44 -3.35 0.61
CA GLU A 98 -2.89 -3.20 0.70
C GLU A 98 -3.29 -1.72 0.81
N VAL A 99 -2.50 -0.93 1.54
CA VAL A 99 -2.68 0.52 1.62
C VAL A 99 -2.47 1.16 0.26
N GLU A 100 -1.42 0.81 -0.44
CA GLU A 100 -1.07 1.36 -1.76
C GLU A 100 -2.11 1.04 -2.82
N ARG A 101 -2.61 -0.20 -2.86
CA ARG A 101 -3.73 -0.59 -3.73
C ARG A 101 -4.97 0.26 -3.45
N SER A 102 -5.28 0.46 -2.18
CA SER A 102 -6.44 1.25 -1.76
C SER A 102 -6.28 2.71 -2.17
N LEU A 103 -5.12 3.31 -1.92
CA LEU A 103 -4.81 4.69 -2.30
C LEU A 103 -4.98 4.94 -3.81
N ARG A 104 -4.67 3.94 -4.63
CA ARG A 104 -4.79 4.05 -6.09
C ARG A 104 -6.24 4.23 -6.56
N VAL A 105 -7.20 3.69 -5.82
CA VAL A 105 -8.62 3.70 -6.22
C VAL A 105 -9.49 4.66 -5.40
N LEU A 106 -8.91 5.33 -4.41
CA LEU A 106 -9.61 6.30 -3.58
C LEU A 106 -9.55 7.70 -4.17
N ASP A 107 -10.60 8.49 -3.91
CA ASP A 107 -10.64 9.91 -4.24
C ASP A 107 -10.16 10.78 -3.09
N GLY A 108 -10.32 10.30 -1.86
CA GLY A 108 -9.86 10.97 -0.66
C GLY A 108 -9.60 10.01 0.49
N SER A 109 -8.96 10.46 1.54
CA SER A 109 -8.70 9.64 2.73
C SER A 109 -8.87 10.39 4.04
N VAL A 110 -9.22 9.66 5.08
CA VAL A 110 -9.25 10.11 6.46
C VAL A 110 -8.10 9.43 7.20
N THR A 111 -7.16 10.21 7.69
CA THR A 111 -6.06 9.71 8.52
C THR A 111 -6.44 9.84 9.99
N VAL A 112 -6.56 8.71 10.66
CA VAL A 112 -6.89 8.65 12.08
C VAL A 112 -5.60 8.63 12.88
N LEU A 113 -5.42 9.63 13.75
CA LEU A 113 -4.29 9.76 14.67
C LEU A 113 -4.76 9.61 16.11
N CYS A 114 -3.92 9.00 16.95
CA CYS A 114 -4.19 8.89 18.38
C CYS A 114 -3.84 10.22 19.09
N ALA A 115 -4.76 10.76 19.90
CA ALA A 115 -4.54 12.01 20.63
C ALA A 115 -3.35 11.96 21.62
N LYS A 116 -2.94 10.77 22.04
CA LYS A 116 -1.77 10.55 22.89
C LYS A 116 -0.49 10.36 22.11
N GLY A 117 -0.50 9.45 21.12
CA GLY A 117 0.69 9.08 20.33
C GLY A 117 1.00 10.07 19.20
N GLY A 118 -0.02 10.75 18.69
CA GLY A 118 0.11 11.70 17.59
C GLY A 118 0.56 11.03 16.30
N VAL A 119 1.56 11.62 15.64
CA VAL A 119 2.13 11.10 14.40
C VAL A 119 3.19 10.06 14.73
N GLU A 120 2.94 8.82 14.35
CA GLU A 120 3.86 7.69 14.49
C GLU A 120 4.54 7.36 13.15
N PRO A 121 5.66 6.60 13.15
CA PRO A 121 6.39 6.27 11.91
C PRO A 121 5.51 5.62 10.84
N GLN A 122 4.57 4.77 11.25
CA GLN A 122 3.60 4.16 10.33
C GLN A 122 2.69 5.21 9.70
N SER A 123 2.26 6.21 10.47
CA SER A 123 1.47 7.33 9.96
C SER A 123 2.23 8.11 8.89
N GLU A 124 3.52 8.35 9.11
CA GLU A 124 4.39 9.03 8.13
C GLU A 124 4.55 8.22 6.84
N THR A 125 4.67 6.90 6.95
CA THR A 125 4.79 6.01 5.78
C THR A 125 3.52 6.05 4.92
N VAL A 126 2.36 5.86 5.53
CA VAL A 126 1.06 5.92 4.84
C VAL A 126 0.82 7.32 4.27
N TRP A 127 1.22 8.36 4.99
CA TRP A 127 1.11 9.75 4.52
C TRP A 127 1.93 10.00 3.26
N ARG A 128 3.19 9.54 3.23
CA ARG A 128 4.06 9.64 2.03
C ARG A 128 3.52 8.86 0.85
N GLN A 129 2.95 7.68 1.08
CA GLN A 129 2.29 6.92 0.01
C GLN A 129 1.11 7.70 -0.57
N ALA A 130 0.30 8.33 0.28
CA ALA A 130 -0.81 9.18 -0.16
C ALA A 130 -0.33 10.43 -0.94
N ASP A 131 0.84 10.97 -0.61
CA ASP A 131 1.47 12.06 -1.39
C ASP A 131 1.82 11.62 -2.81
N ASN A 132 2.36 10.42 -2.98
CA ASN A 132 2.71 9.87 -4.29
C ASN A 132 1.50 9.81 -5.24
N TYR A 133 0.33 9.46 -4.70
CA TYR A 133 -0.93 9.39 -5.46
C TYR A 133 -1.73 10.71 -5.43
N LYS A 134 -1.21 11.76 -4.78
CA LYS A 134 -1.86 13.08 -4.63
C LYS A 134 -3.30 12.98 -4.09
N VAL A 135 -3.54 12.06 -3.17
CA VAL A 135 -4.87 11.83 -2.59
C VAL A 135 -5.21 12.96 -1.61
N PRO A 136 -6.32 13.68 -1.80
CA PRO A 136 -6.84 14.64 -0.83
C PRO A 136 -7.10 13.99 0.53
N ARG A 137 -6.75 14.68 1.60
CA ARG A 137 -6.77 14.11 2.96
C ARG A 137 -7.39 15.03 3.98
N MET A 138 -7.96 14.42 5.00
CA MET A 138 -8.31 15.06 6.25
C MET A 138 -7.79 14.22 7.42
N ILE A 139 -7.64 14.84 8.58
CA ILE A 139 -7.14 14.19 9.80
C ILE A 139 -8.27 14.14 10.83
N TYR A 140 -8.40 12.99 11.48
CA TYR A 140 -9.25 12.79 12.64
C TYR A 140 -8.40 12.41 13.86
N VAL A 141 -8.29 13.31 14.83
CA VAL A 141 -7.60 13.06 16.10
C VAL A 141 -8.54 12.33 17.02
N ASN A 142 -8.33 11.03 17.15
CA ASN A 142 -9.15 10.09 17.89
C ASN A 142 -8.61 9.83 19.30
N LYS A 143 -9.41 9.19 20.14
CA LYS A 143 -9.06 8.84 21.53
C LYS A 143 -8.80 10.06 22.42
N MET A 144 -9.60 11.12 22.26
CA MET A 144 -9.50 12.28 23.12
C MET A 144 -9.84 12.01 24.59
N ASP A 145 -10.40 10.84 24.90
CA ASP A 145 -10.82 10.36 26.21
C ASP A 145 -9.74 9.61 27.00
N ILE A 146 -8.62 9.27 26.39
CA ILE A 146 -7.57 8.50 27.08
C ILE A 146 -6.59 9.39 27.86
N MET A 147 -5.98 8.83 28.90
CA MET A 147 -4.97 9.52 29.69
C MET A 147 -3.75 9.91 28.82
N GLY A 148 -3.37 11.17 28.85
CA GLY A 148 -2.30 11.74 28.05
C GLY A 148 -2.76 12.27 26.68
N ALA A 149 -4.06 12.35 26.42
CA ALA A 149 -4.59 12.94 25.20
C ALA A 149 -4.32 14.45 25.14
N ASP A 150 -3.63 14.89 24.08
CA ASP A 150 -3.27 16.30 23.86
C ASP A 150 -3.41 16.65 22.36
N PHE A 151 -4.53 17.25 22.01
CA PHE A 151 -4.83 17.67 20.64
C PHE A 151 -3.83 18.66 20.05
N TYR A 152 -3.40 19.62 20.86
CA TYR A 152 -2.50 20.69 20.39
C TYR A 152 -1.07 20.18 20.18
N ASN A 153 -0.63 19.23 20.99
CA ASN A 153 0.63 18.53 20.74
C ASN A 153 0.58 17.72 19.44
N VAL A 154 -0.56 17.07 19.16
CA VAL A 154 -0.73 16.35 17.88
C VAL A 154 -0.67 17.30 16.69
N LEU A 155 -1.29 18.48 16.76
CA LEU A 155 -1.18 19.51 15.72
C LEU A 155 0.26 19.91 15.44
N ARG A 156 1.05 20.13 16.50
CA ARG A 156 2.47 20.43 16.37
C ARG A 156 3.24 19.28 15.71
N MET A 157 2.98 18.05 16.10
CA MET A 157 3.60 16.88 15.48
C MET A 157 3.23 16.73 13.98
N ILE A 158 1.99 17.04 13.61
CA ILE A 158 1.56 17.03 12.20
C ILE A 158 2.39 18.04 11.40
N GLU A 159 2.52 19.25 11.88
CA GLU A 159 3.31 20.30 11.22
C GLU A 159 4.79 19.91 11.07
N GLU A 160 5.40 19.42 12.14
CA GLU A 160 6.83 19.06 12.18
C GLU A 160 7.16 17.82 11.33
N ARG A 161 6.31 16.78 11.35
CA ARG A 161 6.61 15.46 10.76
C ARG A 161 5.96 15.21 9.43
N LEU A 162 4.69 15.63 9.26
CA LEU A 162 3.98 15.46 8.00
C LEU A 162 4.20 16.64 7.05
N LYS A 163 4.65 17.79 7.58
CA LYS A 163 4.97 19.00 6.81
C LYS A 163 3.84 19.44 5.89
N CYS A 164 2.61 19.32 6.35
CA CYS A 164 1.41 19.71 5.63
C CYS A 164 0.75 20.93 6.27
N ASN A 165 -0.07 21.63 5.50
CA ASN A 165 -0.86 22.76 5.99
C ASN A 165 -2.11 22.21 6.72
N ALA A 166 -1.93 21.73 7.95
CA ALA A 166 -3.00 21.23 8.78
C ALA A 166 -3.75 22.38 9.45
N VAL A 167 -5.03 22.49 9.17
CA VAL A 167 -5.90 23.56 9.69
C VAL A 167 -7.03 22.94 10.49
N PRO A 168 -7.08 23.15 11.81
CA PRO A 168 -8.20 22.71 12.63
C PRO A 168 -9.50 23.37 12.19
N ILE A 169 -10.54 22.58 11.98
CA ILE A 169 -11.92 23.04 11.78
C ILE A 169 -12.76 22.79 13.04
N GLN A 170 -12.22 22.07 13.98
CA GLN A 170 -12.82 21.74 15.27
C GLN A 170 -11.75 21.84 16.38
N LEU A 171 -12.20 22.15 17.60
CA LEU A 171 -11.39 22.06 18.80
C LEU A 171 -12.08 21.16 19.82
N PRO A 172 -11.32 20.39 20.63
CA PRO A 172 -11.90 19.56 21.67
C PRO A 172 -12.34 20.41 22.88
N ILE A 173 -13.47 20.06 23.49
CA ILE A 173 -13.90 20.62 24.77
C ILE A 173 -13.54 19.63 25.86
N GLY A 174 -12.46 19.95 26.60
CA GLY A 174 -11.85 19.05 27.55
C GLY A 174 -10.92 18.03 26.92
N SER A 175 -10.30 17.23 27.75
CA SER A 175 -9.45 16.09 27.37
C SER A 175 -9.57 15.00 28.42
N GLU A 176 -9.17 13.77 28.07
CA GLU A 176 -9.28 12.62 28.98
C GLU A 176 -10.73 12.44 29.49
N ASP A 177 -10.90 12.24 30.79
CA ASP A 177 -12.23 12.06 31.39
C ASP A 177 -13.14 13.29 31.27
N THR A 178 -12.58 14.46 31.01
CA THR A 178 -13.33 15.72 30.84
C THR A 178 -13.77 15.99 29.41
N PHE A 179 -13.38 15.16 28.45
CA PHE A 179 -13.78 15.32 27.06
C PHE A 179 -15.29 15.12 26.89
N LYS A 180 -16.02 16.17 26.56
CA LYS A 180 -17.48 16.17 26.48
C LYS A 180 -18.07 16.63 25.17
N GLY A 181 -17.26 17.21 24.30
CA GLY A 181 -17.77 17.75 23.03
C GLY A 181 -16.68 18.41 22.20
N ILE A 182 -17.11 19.09 21.17
CA ILE A 182 -16.25 19.76 20.19
C ILE A 182 -16.77 21.16 19.89
N ILE A 183 -15.85 22.09 19.65
CA ILE A 183 -16.15 23.42 19.11
C ILE A 183 -16.10 23.32 17.58
N ASP A 184 -17.16 23.76 16.91
CA ASP A 184 -17.18 23.95 15.47
C ASP A 184 -16.66 25.36 15.14
N LEU A 185 -15.46 25.45 14.56
CA LEU A 185 -14.83 26.73 14.22
C LEU A 185 -15.47 27.41 13.00
N ILE A 186 -16.32 26.73 12.27
CA ILE A 186 -17.02 27.29 11.10
C ILE A 186 -18.30 27.96 11.55
N GLU A 187 -19.12 27.27 12.36
CA GLU A 187 -20.36 27.82 12.91
C GLU A 187 -20.15 28.66 14.17
N MET A 188 -19.00 28.54 14.84
CA MET A 188 -18.66 29.16 16.10
C MET A 188 -19.64 28.82 17.23
N ASP A 189 -19.99 27.55 17.31
CA ASP A 189 -20.79 26.95 18.36
C ASP A 189 -20.10 25.70 18.95
N ALA A 190 -20.76 25.08 19.92
CA ALA A 190 -20.26 23.89 20.58
C ALA A 190 -21.25 22.73 20.45
N ASP A 191 -20.76 21.55 20.05
CA ASP A 191 -21.54 20.32 20.05
C ASP A 191 -21.20 19.51 21.29
N ILE A 192 -22.13 19.45 22.24
CA ILE A 192 -21.98 18.78 23.54
C ILE A 192 -22.77 17.47 23.53
N TYR A 193 -22.11 16.39 23.98
CA TYR A 193 -22.71 15.06 24.06
C TYR A 193 -23.14 14.76 25.48
N TYR A 194 -24.41 14.33 25.65
CA TYR A 194 -25.05 14.07 26.93
C TYR A 194 -25.36 12.59 27.19
N ASP A 195 -25.10 11.72 26.21
CA ASP A 195 -25.28 10.27 26.33
C ASP A 195 -24.05 9.48 25.84
N ASP A 196 -23.94 8.23 26.26
CA ASP A 196 -22.82 7.36 25.91
C ASP A 196 -22.92 6.78 24.48
N LEU A 197 -24.09 6.87 23.84
CA LEU A 197 -24.30 6.44 22.46
C LEU A 197 -24.13 7.56 21.43
N GLY A 198 -23.81 8.78 21.88
CA GLY A 198 -23.64 9.94 21.03
C GLY A 198 -24.90 10.38 20.27
N LYS A 199 -26.08 9.96 20.73
CA LYS A 199 -27.36 10.30 20.11
C LYS A 199 -27.97 11.63 20.63
N ASP A 200 -27.70 11.98 21.90
CA ASP A 200 -28.09 13.24 22.48
C ASP A 200 -26.95 14.26 22.36
N MET A 201 -26.75 14.75 21.15
CA MET A 201 -25.79 15.83 20.85
C MET A 201 -26.57 17.15 20.75
N ARG A 202 -26.18 18.14 21.55
CA ARG A 202 -26.85 19.46 21.59
C ARG A 202 -25.87 20.55 21.18
N VAL A 203 -26.40 21.49 20.38
CA VAL A 203 -25.68 22.69 19.97
C VAL A 203 -25.86 23.75 21.06
N GLU A 204 -24.72 24.19 21.60
CA GLU A 204 -24.66 25.16 22.69
C GLU A 204 -23.67 26.29 22.38
N PRO A 205 -23.73 27.43 23.06
CA PRO A 205 -22.66 28.43 22.96
C PRO A 205 -21.30 27.86 23.38
N ILE A 206 -20.23 28.39 22.80
CA ILE A 206 -18.87 28.03 23.17
C ILE A 206 -18.65 28.30 24.67
N PRO A 207 -18.08 27.38 25.44
CA PRO A 207 -17.75 27.61 26.85
C PRO A 207 -16.96 28.91 27.04
N ALA A 208 -17.30 29.70 28.05
CA ALA A 208 -16.76 31.05 28.26
C ALA A 208 -15.21 31.07 28.40
N ASP A 209 -14.65 30.01 28.97
CA ASP A 209 -13.22 29.82 29.17
C ASP A 209 -12.47 29.41 27.88
N MET A 210 -13.19 29.06 26.81
CA MET A 210 -12.63 28.65 25.53
C MET A 210 -12.89 29.64 24.38
N VAL A 211 -13.60 30.72 24.63
CA VAL A 211 -13.96 31.70 23.58
C VAL A 211 -12.73 32.33 22.94
N ASP A 212 -11.74 32.74 23.75
CA ASP A 212 -10.53 33.37 23.23
C ASP A 212 -9.71 32.39 22.37
N LEU A 213 -9.58 31.15 22.81
CA LEU A 213 -8.90 30.09 22.05
C LEU A 213 -9.65 29.77 20.75
N ALA A 214 -10.98 29.70 20.80
CA ALA A 214 -11.81 29.48 19.62
C ALA A 214 -11.65 30.61 18.60
N ASN A 215 -11.61 31.86 19.05
CA ASN A 215 -11.34 33.01 18.20
C ASN A 215 -9.95 32.96 17.55
N GLU A 216 -8.92 32.62 18.31
CA GLU A 216 -7.54 32.46 17.80
C GLU A 216 -7.49 31.43 16.64
N TYR A 217 -8.09 30.24 16.85
CA TYR A 217 -8.11 29.21 15.82
C TYR A 217 -9.07 29.54 14.66
N ARG A 218 -10.14 30.29 14.93
CA ARG A 218 -11.00 30.83 13.88
C ARG A 218 -10.23 31.80 12.97
N GLU A 219 -9.40 32.68 13.53
CA GLU A 219 -8.55 33.58 12.75
C GLU A 219 -7.58 32.78 11.87
N LYS A 220 -6.91 31.77 12.41
CA LYS A 220 -6.03 30.86 11.62
C LYS A 220 -6.78 30.18 10.49
N LEU A 221 -8.01 29.73 10.73
CA LEU A 221 -8.87 29.16 9.69
C LEU A 221 -9.22 30.19 8.61
N MET A 222 -9.61 31.41 9.03
CA MET A 222 -9.94 32.50 8.08
C MET A 222 -8.75 32.93 7.26
N ASP A 223 -7.55 33.00 7.84
CA ASP A 223 -6.31 33.26 7.11
C ASP A 223 -6.07 32.19 6.05
N ALA A 224 -6.20 30.91 6.41
CA ALA A 224 -6.00 29.79 5.49
C ALA A 224 -6.99 29.80 4.31
N VAL A 225 -8.27 30.04 4.56
CA VAL A 225 -9.28 30.10 3.48
C VAL A 225 -9.17 31.36 2.64
N SER A 226 -8.69 32.47 3.20
CA SER A 226 -8.44 33.73 2.49
C SER A 226 -7.33 33.57 1.44
N MET A 227 -6.37 32.68 1.66
CA MET A 227 -5.34 32.36 0.67
C MET A 227 -5.88 31.63 -0.56
N VAL A 228 -7.04 31.01 -0.45
CA VAL A 228 -7.66 30.17 -1.49
C VAL A 228 -8.76 30.93 -2.27
N ASP A 229 -9.43 31.86 -1.61
CA ASP A 229 -10.55 32.62 -2.20
C ASP A 229 -10.39 34.12 -1.91
N GLU A 230 -10.05 34.85 -2.96
CA GLU A 230 -9.84 36.31 -2.91
C GLU A 230 -11.06 37.07 -2.38
N SER A 231 -12.26 36.62 -2.69
CA SER A 231 -13.49 37.26 -2.21
C SER A 231 -13.74 37.07 -0.70
N ILE A 232 -13.22 35.99 -0.11
CA ILE A 232 -13.19 35.82 1.35
C ILE A 232 -12.15 36.75 1.96
N MET A 233 -10.99 36.89 1.34
CA MET A 233 -9.92 37.77 1.78
C MET A 233 -10.42 39.23 1.82
N GLU A 234 -11.09 39.71 0.75
CA GLU A 234 -11.63 41.06 0.67
C GLU A 234 -12.68 41.32 1.79
N ALA A 235 -13.63 40.41 1.96
CA ALA A 235 -14.66 40.52 3.00
C ALA A 235 -14.05 40.49 4.42
N TYR A 236 -13.11 39.61 4.66
CA TYR A 236 -12.42 39.45 5.94
C TYR A 236 -11.61 40.71 6.30
N LEU A 237 -10.86 41.25 5.35
CA LEU A 237 -10.10 42.50 5.53
C LEU A 237 -11.00 43.72 5.72
N ALA A 238 -12.19 43.73 5.11
CA ALA A 238 -13.19 44.77 5.31
C ALA A 238 -13.92 44.66 6.64
N GLY A 239 -13.71 43.58 7.43
CA GLY A 239 -14.43 43.31 8.66
C GLY A 239 -15.87 42.85 8.45
N GLU A 240 -16.21 42.38 7.26
CA GLU A 240 -17.52 41.85 6.93
C GLU A 240 -17.63 40.39 7.35
N GLU A 241 -18.84 39.96 7.70
CA GLU A 241 -19.12 38.56 8.04
C GLU A 241 -19.13 37.72 6.78
N VAL A 242 -18.30 36.66 6.75
CA VAL A 242 -18.22 35.71 5.63
C VAL A 242 -19.24 34.59 5.87
N PRO A 243 -20.17 34.31 4.90
CA PRO A 243 -21.14 33.22 5.05
C PRO A 243 -20.43 31.85 5.23
N THR A 244 -20.92 31.02 6.15
CA THR A 244 -20.36 29.71 6.47
C THR A 244 -20.32 28.78 5.25
N ALA A 245 -21.31 28.84 4.37
CA ALA A 245 -21.32 28.09 3.11
C ALA A 245 -20.14 28.44 2.22
N LYS A 246 -19.69 29.67 2.19
CA LYS A 246 -18.55 30.15 1.41
C LYS A 246 -17.22 29.66 2.00
N ILE A 247 -17.14 29.65 3.34
CA ILE A 247 -15.98 29.11 4.07
C ILE A 247 -15.86 27.60 3.79
N ARG A 248 -16.96 26.85 3.86
CA ARG A 248 -16.96 25.40 3.53
C ARG A 248 -16.53 25.14 2.09
N ALA A 249 -17.03 25.91 1.14
CA ALA A 249 -16.62 25.78 -0.26
C ALA A 249 -15.11 26.05 -0.47
N ALA A 250 -14.56 27.04 0.23
CA ALA A 250 -13.13 27.33 0.18
C ALA A 250 -12.27 26.23 0.81
N ILE A 251 -12.68 25.68 1.97
CA ILE A 251 -12.02 24.53 2.62
C ILE A 251 -12.02 23.32 1.67
N ARG A 252 -13.18 23.01 1.07
CA ARG A 252 -13.30 21.93 0.09
C ARG A 252 -12.34 22.10 -1.08
N LYS A 253 -12.33 23.29 -1.69
CA LYS A 253 -11.44 23.61 -2.82
C LYS A 253 -9.97 23.40 -2.45
N ALA A 254 -9.53 23.92 -1.32
CA ALA A 254 -8.17 23.78 -0.84
C ALA A 254 -7.81 22.33 -0.50
N THR A 255 -8.72 21.58 0.09
CA THR A 255 -8.54 20.17 0.43
C THR A 255 -8.38 19.31 -0.81
N ILE A 256 -9.22 19.50 -1.82
CA ILE A 256 -9.15 18.77 -3.10
C ILE A 256 -7.86 19.10 -3.85
N ALA A 257 -7.39 20.35 -3.75
CA ALA A 257 -6.11 20.79 -4.35
C ALA A 257 -4.86 20.33 -3.57
N ASN A 258 -5.02 19.64 -2.43
CA ASN A 258 -3.94 19.29 -1.50
C ASN A 258 -3.16 20.50 -0.93
N GLU A 259 -3.81 21.65 -0.84
CA GLU A 259 -3.25 22.88 -0.26
C GLU A 259 -3.56 23.02 1.23
N MET A 260 -4.57 22.32 1.70
CA MET A 260 -5.02 22.31 3.10
C MET A 260 -5.42 20.90 3.52
N VAL A 261 -5.17 20.59 4.79
CA VAL A 261 -5.63 19.36 5.45
C VAL A 261 -6.52 19.74 6.63
N PRO A 262 -7.85 19.58 6.53
CA PRO A 262 -8.75 19.83 7.65
C PRO A 262 -8.49 18.85 8.79
N VAL A 263 -8.44 19.36 10.03
CA VAL A 263 -8.26 18.53 11.22
C VAL A 263 -9.51 18.56 12.07
N THR A 264 -10.02 17.38 12.39
CA THR A 264 -11.15 17.12 13.26
C THR A 264 -10.72 16.35 14.50
N CYS A 265 -11.55 16.26 15.50
CA CYS A 265 -11.26 15.54 16.73
C CYS A 265 -12.46 14.78 17.28
N GLY A 266 -12.21 13.82 18.16
CA GLY A 266 -13.27 13.08 18.82
C GLY A 266 -12.75 11.83 19.55
N THR A 267 -13.67 10.99 19.96
CA THR A 267 -13.40 9.64 20.47
C THR A 267 -14.43 8.67 19.94
N SER A 268 -13.99 7.81 19.04
CA SER A 268 -14.86 6.80 18.43
C SER A 268 -15.36 5.79 19.46
N TYR A 269 -14.52 5.40 20.41
CA TYR A 269 -14.89 4.45 21.47
C TYR A 269 -16.02 4.98 22.36
N ARG A 270 -15.99 6.28 22.70
CA ARG A 270 -17.04 6.95 23.49
C ARG A 270 -18.15 7.60 22.64
N ASN A 271 -18.17 7.30 21.35
CA ASN A 271 -19.23 7.78 20.44
C ASN A 271 -19.38 9.31 20.36
N LYS A 272 -18.27 10.06 20.46
CA LYS A 272 -18.29 11.52 20.41
C LYS A 272 -17.44 12.04 19.24
N GLY A 273 -18.07 12.80 18.34
CA GLY A 273 -17.42 13.43 17.21
C GLY A 273 -17.54 12.70 15.86
N VAL A 274 -18.05 11.48 15.82
CA VAL A 274 -18.13 10.67 14.57
C VAL A 274 -19.16 11.25 13.59
N GLN A 275 -20.30 11.72 14.04
CA GLN A 275 -21.29 12.36 13.16
C GLN A 275 -20.73 13.62 12.49
N LYS A 276 -19.94 14.40 13.23
CA LYS A 276 -19.28 15.59 12.69
C LYS A 276 -18.13 15.23 11.74
N LEU A 277 -17.47 14.10 11.95
CA LEU A 277 -16.51 13.54 11.00
C LEU A 277 -17.21 13.17 9.68
N LEU A 278 -18.37 12.52 9.76
CA LEU A 278 -19.18 12.19 8.58
C LEU A 278 -19.64 13.44 7.83
N ASP A 279 -20.08 14.48 8.55
CA ASP A 279 -20.43 15.78 7.95
C ASP A 279 -19.22 16.38 7.21
N ALA A 280 -18.03 16.35 7.82
CA ALA A 280 -16.81 16.85 7.22
C ALA A 280 -16.39 16.03 5.97
N ILE A 281 -16.59 14.72 5.97
CA ILE A 281 -16.33 13.87 4.79
C ILE A 281 -17.22 14.31 3.63
N VAL A 282 -18.50 14.53 3.87
CA VAL A 282 -19.43 14.99 2.82
C VAL A 282 -19.08 16.40 2.34
N ASP A 283 -18.73 17.30 3.23
CA ASP A 283 -18.43 18.70 2.90
C ASP A 283 -17.09 18.86 2.17
N TYR A 284 -16.03 18.16 2.57
CA TYR A 284 -14.67 18.48 2.16
C TYR A 284 -13.99 17.42 1.31
N MET A 285 -14.42 16.16 1.37
CA MET A 285 -13.83 15.12 0.53
C MET A 285 -14.34 15.20 -0.91
N PRO A 286 -13.49 14.90 -1.90
CA PRO A 286 -13.88 14.98 -3.31
C PRO A 286 -14.94 13.95 -3.70
N SER A 287 -15.75 14.32 -4.68
CA SER A 287 -16.53 13.38 -5.48
C SER A 287 -15.71 12.89 -6.67
N PRO A 288 -16.12 11.81 -7.36
CA PRO A 288 -15.45 11.39 -8.60
C PRO A 288 -15.37 12.48 -9.67
N LEU A 289 -16.24 13.48 -9.65
CA LEU A 289 -16.23 14.64 -10.58
C LEU A 289 -15.14 15.65 -10.26
N ASP A 290 -14.68 15.72 -9.01
CA ASP A 290 -13.66 16.66 -8.55
C ASP A 290 -12.24 16.16 -8.86
N ILE A 291 -12.10 14.90 -9.22
CA ILE A 291 -10.83 14.25 -9.54
C ILE A 291 -10.55 14.39 -11.05
N PRO A 292 -9.29 14.67 -11.45
CA PRO A 292 -8.93 14.69 -12.87
C PRO A 292 -9.30 13.37 -13.58
N PRO A 293 -9.60 13.40 -14.90
CA PRO A 293 -9.81 12.18 -15.67
C PRO A 293 -8.64 11.21 -15.48
N ILE A 294 -8.97 9.91 -15.37
CA ILE A 294 -7.92 8.90 -15.20
C ILE A 294 -7.13 8.75 -16.48
N LYS A 295 -5.82 8.73 -16.35
CA LYS A 295 -4.89 8.54 -17.46
C LYS A 295 -4.62 7.06 -17.70
N GLY A 296 -4.29 6.74 -18.94
CA GLY A 296 -3.90 5.43 -19.39
C GLY A 296 -3.22 5.49 -20.74
N VAL A 297 -2.96 4.31 -21.29
CA VAL A 297 -2.34 4.15 -22.60
C VAL A 297 -3.24 3.25 -23.46
N ASN A 298 -3.42 3.64 -24.72
CA ASN A 298 -4.12 2.80 -25.67
C ASN A 298 -3.21 1.63 -26.08
N PRO A 299 -3.57 0.37 -25.80
CA PRO A 299 -2.68 -0.77 -26.06
C PRO A 299 -2.45 -1.08 -27.56
N LYS A 300 -3.19 -0.42 -28.46
CA LYS A 300 -3.04 -0.61 -29.90
C LYS A 300 -2.17 0.45 -30.55
N THR A 301 -2.19 1.69 -30.05
CA THR A 301 -1.47 2.83 -30.62
C THR A 301 -0.29 3.28 -29.78
N ASP A 302 -0.22 2.81 -28.53
CA ASP A 302 0.78 3.20 -27.51
C ASP A 302 0.74 4.70 -27.17
N GLU A 303 -0.40 5.35 -27.45
CA GLU A 303 -0.64 6.77 -27.17
C GLU A 303 -1.31 6.95 -25.82
N GLU A 304 -1.00 8.04 -25.16
CA GLU A 304 -1.70 8.45 -23.94
C GLU A 304 -3.18 8.71 -24.24
N ASP A 305 -4.05 8.24 -23.36
CA ASP A 305 -5.49 8.42 -23.40
C ASP A 305 -6.02 8.67 -21.99
N GLU A 306 -7.23 9.21 -21.90
CA GLU A 306 -7.86 9.50 -20.60
C GLU A 306 -9.34 9.14 -20.60
N ARG A 307 -9.89 8.91 -19.42
CA ARG A 307 -11.32 8.62 -19.23
C ARG A 307 -11.91 9.54 -18.17
N PRO A 308 -12.93 10.34 -18.54
CA PRO A 308 -13.64 11.17 -17.59
C PRO A 308 -14.62 10.36 -16.74
N ALA A 309 -14.97 10.88 -15.57
CA ALA A 309 -16.04 10.32 -14.74
C ALA A 309 -17.42 10.66 -15.32
N ASP A 310 -17.81 9.93 -16.35
CA ASP A 310 -19.05 10.08 -17.09
C ASP A 310 -19.66 8.71 -17.42
N ASP A 311 -20.93 8.50 -17.08
CA ASP A 311 -21.64 7.24 -17.31
C ASP A 311 -21.83 6.93 -18.80
N ASN A 312 -21.77 7.93 -19.67
CA ASN A 312 -21.90 7.79 -21.12
C ASN A 312 -20.56 7.58 -21.85
N ALA A 313 -19.45 7.74 -21.16
CA ALA A 313 -18.13 7.48 -21.73
C ALA A 313 -17.90 5.95 -21.92
N PRO A 314 -16.92 5.54 -22.72
CA PRO A 314 -16.55 4.14 -22.83
C PRO A 314 -16.18 3.56 -21.45
N PHE A 315 -16.66 2.34 -21.17
CA PHE A 315 -16.41 1.70 -19.88
C PHE A 315 -14.91 1.49 -19.65
N SER A 316 -14.47 1.84 -18.47
CA SER A 316 -13.14 1.51 -17.94
C SER A 316 -13.19 1.31 -16.43
N ALA A 317 -12.50 0.28 -15.96
CA ALA A 317 -12.41 -0.06 -14.54
C ALA A 317 -11.04 -0.66 -14.23
N LEU A 318 -10.62 -0.53 -13.00
CA LEU A 318 -9.39 -1.11 -12.48
C LEU A 318 -9.73 -2.18 -11.43
N ALA A 319 -9.26 -3.39 -11.63
CA ALA A 319 -9.33 -4.46 -10.64
C ALA A 319 -8.20 -4.24 -9.62
N PHE A 320 -8.57 -3.91 -8.39
CA PHE A 320 -7.58 -3.54 -7.36
C PHE A 320 -7.39 -4.58 -6.26
N LYS A 321 -8.32 -5.54 -6.17
CA LYS A 321 -8.25 -6.62 -5.18
C LYS A 321 -8.92 -7.88 -5.70
N ILE A 322 -8.28 -9.02 -5.47
CA ILE A 322 -8.86 -10.35 -5.70
C ILE A 322 -9.00 -11.03 -4.33
N MET A 323 -10.09 -11.73 -4.14
CA MET A 323 -10.37 -12.48 -2.92
C MET A 323 -11.06 -13.78 -3.26
N THR A 324 -10.74 -14.84 -2.54
CA THR A 324 -11.46 -16.13 -2.66
C THR A 324 -12.47 -16.23 -1.54
N ASP A 325 -13.73 -16.31 -1.91
CA ASP A 325 -14.85 -16.48 -0.99
C ASP A 325 -15.31 -17.94 -0.96
N PRO A 326 -15.57 -18.52 0.22
CA PRO A 326 -15.98 -19.92 0.34
C PRO A 326 -17.30 -20.27 -0.36
N TYR A 327 -18.18 -19.30 -0.54
CA TYR A 327 -19.55 -19.51 -1.06
C TYR A 327 -19.72 -19.11 -2.52
N VAL A 328 -19.11 -18.02 -2.94
CA VAL A 328 -19.25 -17.50 -4.31
C VAL A 328 -18.01 -17.69 -5.18
N GLY A 329 -16.92 -18.18 -4.57
CA GLY A 329 -15.66 -18.40 -5.26
C GLY A 329 -14.85 -17.12 -5.41
N ARG A 330 -14.25 -16.92 -6.58
CA ARG A 330 -13.37 -15.78 -6.84
C ARG A 330 -14.15 -14.48 -6.99
N LEU A 331 -13.83 -13.50 -6.16
CA LEU A 331 -14.33 -12.13 -6.19
C LEU A 331 -13.23 -11.20 -6.71
N SER A 332 -13.56 -10.38 -7.69
CA SER A 332 -12.66 -9.34 -8.19
C SER A 332 -13.26 -7.98 -7.87
N PHE A 333 -12.66 -7.27 -6.92
CA PHE A 333 -13.05 -5.90 -6.58
C PHE A 333 -12.51 -4.94 -7.63
N PHE A 334 -13.35 -4.08 -8.13
CA PHE A 334 -13.00 -3.12 -9.16
C PHE A 334 -13.63 -1.75 -8.89
N ARG A 335 -12.93 -0.71 -9.33
CA ARG A 335 -13.47 0.62 -9.41
C ARG A 335 -13.76 0.99 -10.85
N VAL A 336 -14.97 1.47 -11.10
CA VAL A 336 -15.38 2.03 -12.39
C VAL A 336 -14.94 3.49 -12.48
N TYR A 337 -14.12 3.81 -13.49
CA TYR A 337 -13.66 5.19 -13.72
C TYR A 337 -14.52 5.91 -14.77
N SER A 338 -15.03 5.19 -15.74
CA SER A 338 -15.89 5.75 -16.79
C SER A 338 -16.91 4.72 -17.29
N GLY A 339 -18.00 5.23 -17.83
CA GLY A 339 -19.04 4.41 -18.42
C GLY A 339 -19.92 3.70 -17.40
N HIS A 340 -20.70 2.77 -17.90
CA HIS A 340 -21.55 1.87 -17.11
C HIS A 340 -21.49 0.46 -17.65
N LEU A 341 -21.84 -0.52 -16.83
CA LEU A 341 -21.81 -1.93 -17.19
C LEU A 341 -22.95 -2.68 -16.53
N THR A 342 -23.60 -3.56 -17.27
CA THR A 342 -24.65 -4.46 -16.75
C THR A 342 -24.12 -5.85 -16.48
N THR A 343 -24.72 -6.52 -15.50
CA THR A 343 -24.46 -7.94 -15.22
C THR A 343 -24.60 -8.79 -16.48
N GLY A 344 -23.72 -9.74 -16.68
CA GLY A 344 -23.69 -10.61 -17.86
C GLY A 344 -22.96 -10.03 -19.07
N SER A 345 -22.51 -8.78 -19.03
CA SER A 345 -21.74 -8.14 -20.10
C SER A 345 -20.36 -8.75 -20.28
N SER A 346 -19.85 -8.65 -21.51
CA SER A 346 -18.46 -8.98 -21.82
C SER A 346 -17.60 -7.74 -21.73
N VAL A 347 -16.40 -7.89 -21.17
CA VAL A 347 -15.39 -6.84 -21.05
C VAL A 347 -14.05 -7.33 -21.60
N LEU A 348 -13.22 -6.41 -22.03
CA LEU A 348 -11.84 -6.69 -22.37
C LEU A 348 -10.95 -6.46 -21.15
N ASN A 349 -10.24 -7.49 -20.72
CA ASN A 349 -9.06 -7.30 -19.88
C ASN A 349 -7.93 -6.84 -20.80
N SER A 350 -7.70 -5.55 -20.87
CA SER A 350 -6.74 -4.95 -21.80
C SER A 350 -5.28 -5.22 -21.41
N THR A 351 -5.00 -5.40 -20.14
CA THR A 351 -3.66 -5.73 -19.63
C THR A 351 -3.17 -7.09 -20.16
N LYS A 352 -4.08 -8.06 -20.22
CA LYS A 352 -3.79 -9.43 -20.71
C LYS A 352 -4.30 -9.71 -22.12
N ASN A 353 -5.01 -8.75 -22.70
CA ASN A 353 -5.68 -8.88 -24.01
C ASN A 353 -6.62 -10.08 -24.10
N VAL A 354 -7.43 -10.31 -23.08
CA VAL A 354 -8.38 -11.43 -22.97
C VAL A 354 -9.78 -10.90 -22.73
N LYS A 355 -10.76 -11.44 -23.46
CA LYS A 355 -12.17 -11.16 -23.20
C LYS A 355 -12.68 -12.00 -22.04
N GLU A 356 -13.38 -11.36 -21.14
CA GLU A 356 -14.02 -12.00 -19.99
C GLU A 356 -15.48 -11.60 -19.87
N ARG A 357 -16.26 -12.42 -19.22
CA ARG A 357 -17.67 -12.16 -18.94
C ARG A 357 -17.87 -11.95 -17.45
N ILE A 358 -18.51 -10.84 -17.08
CA ILE A 358 -18.96 -10.58 -15.72
C ILE A 358 -20.22 -11.39 -15.47
N GLY A 359 -20.14 -12.36 -14.57
CA GLY A 359 -21.28 -13.22 -14.23
C GLY A 359 -22.30 -12.50 -13.35
N ARG A 360 -21.86 -12.03 -12.21
CA ARG A 360 -22.65 -11.27 -11.22
C ARG A 360 -21.85 -10.09 -10.72
N ILE A 361 -22.53 -9.05 -10.29
CA ILE A 361 -21.94 -7.90 -9.61
C ILE A 361 -22.54 -7.82 -8.21
N LEU A 362 -21.68 -7.68 -7.22
CA LEU A 362 -22.06 -7.65 -5.82
C LEU A 362 -21.69 -6.30 -5.21
N GLN A 363 -22.64 -5.66 -4.59
CA GLN A 363 -22.41 -4.54 -3.69
C GLN A 363 -22.13 -5.07 -2.30
N MET A 364 -21.07 -4.56 -1.68
CA MET A 364 -20.67 -4.98 -0.35
C MET A 364 -21.21 -4.01 0.70
N HIS A 365 -21.94 -4.55 1.67
CA HIS A 365 -22.42 -3.85 2.85
C HIS A 365 -21.87 -4.55 4.09
N ALA A 366 -20.65 -4.21 4.45
CA ALA A 366 -19.94 -4.93 5.52
C ALA A 366 -19.88 -6.44 5.24
N ASN A 367 -20.57 -7.30 6.01
CA ASN A 367 -20.66 -8.75 5.79
C ASN A 367 -21.85 -9.16 4.93
N HIS A 368 -22.70 -8.25 4.51
CA HIS A 368 -23.81 -8.55 3.61
C HIS A 368 -23.43 -8.26 2.17
N ARG A 369 -23.97 -9.06 1.26
CA ARG A 369 -23.78 -8.94 -0.19
C ARG A 369 -25.13 -8.77 -0.83
N GLU A 370 -25.22 -7.80 -1.71
CA GLU A 370 -26.41 -7.56 -2.50
C GLU A 370 -26.06 -7.70 -3.98
N ASP A 371 -26.83 -8.49 -4.71
CA ASP A 371 -26.72 -8.57 -6.17
C ASP A 371 -27.24 -7.28 -6.79
N ILE A 372 -26.43 -6.65 -7.62
CA ILE A 372 -26.81 -5.48 -8.39
C ILE A 372 -26.73 -5.76 -9.89
N GLU A 373 -27.65 -5.15 -10.64
CA GLU A 373 -27.75 -5.40 -12.09
C GLU A 373 -26.79 -4.54 -12.91
N GLU A 374 -26.42 -3.36 -12.39
CA GLU A 374 -25.70 -2.34 -13.15
C GLU A 374 -24.77 -1.54 -12.25
N VAL A 375 -23.61 -1.18 -12.78
CA VAL A 375 -22.59 -0.31 -12.14
C VAL A 375 -22.32 0.89 -13.02
N PHE A 376 -21.95 1.99 -12.37
CA PHE A 376 -21.73 3.28 -13.02
C PHE A 376 -20.35 3.84 -12.68
N SER A 377 -19.96 4.88 -13.39
CA SER A 377 -18.72 5.62 -13.10
C SER A 377 -18.66 6.03 -11.62
N GLY A 378 -17.50 5.84 -10.99
CA GLY A 378 -17.28 6.12 -9.56
C GLY A 378 -17.69 5.01 -8.61
N ASP A 379 -18.34 3.94 -9.05
CA ASP A 379 -18.73 2.82 -8.20
C ASP A 379 -17.52 1.92 -7.88
N ILE A 380 -17.54 1.37 -6.66
CA ILE A 380 -16.58 0.37 -6.18
C ILE A 380 -17.38 -0.87 -5.79
N GLU A 381 -17.24 -1.95 -6.54
CA GLU A 381 -18.05 -3.16 -6.40
C GLU A 381 -17.19 -4.41 -6.62
N ALA A 382 -17.79 -5.59 -6.42
CA ALA A 382 -17.13 -6.87 -6.65
C ALA A 382 -17.79 -7.64 -7.81
N ALA A 383 -16.99 -8.19 -8.70
CA ALA A 383 -17.45 -9.05 -9.80
C ALA A 383 -17.18 -10.52 -9.51
N VAL A 384 -18.13 -11.37 -9.87
CA VAL A 384 -17.99 -12.83 -9.90
C VAL A 384 -17.90 -13.29 -11.35
N GLY A 385 -17.03 -14.25 -11.61
CA GLY A 385 -16.93 -14.89 -12.93
C GLY A 385 -15.71 -14.48 -13.75
N LEU A 386 -14.93 -13.52 -13.30
CA LEU A 386 -13.66 -13.16 -13.92
C LEU A 386 -12.58 -14.21 -13.57
N LYS A 387 -12.11 -14.95 -14.57
CA LYS A 387 -11.17 -16.07 -14.37
C LYS A 387 -9.71 -15.67 -14.52
N ASN A 388 -9.42 -14.76 -15.45
CA ASN A 388 -8.07 -14.37 -15.83
C ASN A 388 -7.64 -13.01 -15.24
N THR A 389 -8.57 -12.27 -14.65
CA THR A 389 -8.30 -10.95 -14.09
C THR A 389 -7.49 -11.06 -12.80
N SER A 390 -6.40 -10.33 -12.71
CA SER A 390 -5.55 -10.21 -11.53
C SER A 390 -5.60 -8.79 -10.96
N THR A 391 -5.04 -8.59 -9.77
CA THR A 391 -4.89 -7.25 -9.18
C THR A 391 -4.02 -6.37 -10.09
N GLY A 392 -4.51 -5.16 -10.39
CA GLY A 392 -3.86 -4.21 -11.28
C GLY A 392 -4.33 -4.29 -12.74
N ASP A 393 -5.12 -5.30 -13.12
CA ASP A 393 -5.62 -5.41 -14.48
C ASP A 393 -6.71 -4.36 -14.77
N THR A 394 -6.72 -3.88 -15.99
CA THR A 394 -7.76 -2.99 -16.50
C THR A 394 -8.85 -3.77 -17.23
N LEU A 395 -10.10 -3.46 -16.89
CA LEU A 395 -11.30 -3.93 -17.59
C LEU A 395 -11.91 -2.77 -18.38
N CYS A 396 -12.13 -2.94 -19.66
CA CYS A 396 -12.63 -1.85 -20.51
C CYS A 396 -13.55 -2.32 -21.63
N ASP A 397 -14.14 -1.36 -22.35
CA ASP A 397 -14.86 -1.61 -23.59
C ASP A 397 -13.88 -2.04 -24.68
N GLU A 398 -14.19 -3.12 -25.37
CA GLU A 398 -13.39 -3.64 -26.47
C GLU A 398 -13.23 -2.64 -27.64
N LYS A 399 -14.22 -1.78 -27.84
CA LYS A 399 -14.21 -0.79 -28.91
C LYS A 399 -13.35 0.43 -28.61
N ALA A 400 -13.10 0.68 -27.33
CA ALA A 400 -12.27 1.78 -26.85
C ALA A 400 -11.26 1.27 -25.81
N PRO A 401 -10.28 0.46 -26.21
CA PRO A 401 -9.35 -0.16 -25.28
C PRO A 401 -8.41 0.88 -24.65
N ILE A 402 -8.19 0.72 -23.36
CA ILE A 402 -7.25 1.51 -22.58
C ILE A 402 -6.62 0.59 -21.52
N ILE A 403 -5.34 0.78 -21.23
CA ILE A 403 -4.67 0.25 -20.03
C ILE A 403 -4.49 1.43 -19.09
N LEU A 404 -5.17 1.39 -17.98
CA LEU A 404 -5.02 2.39 -16.93
C LEU A 404 -3.64 2.24 -16.29
N GLU A 405 -3.11 3.32 -15.72
CA GLU A 405 -1.82 3.31 -15.05
C GLU A 405 -1.70 2.12 -14.10
N SER A 406 -0.65 1.32 -14.27
CA SER A 406 -0.44 0.09 -13.51
C SER A 406 -0.03 0.39 -12.07
N MET A 407 -0.37 -0.54 -11.16
CA MET A 407 0.17 -0.55 -9.81
C MET A 407 1.54 -1.24 -9.82
N GLU A 408 2.52 -0.61 -9.20
CA GLU A 408 3.82 -1.23 -8.94
C GLU A 408 3.79 -1.89 -7.57
N PHE A 409 4.23 -3.13 -7.49
CA PHE A 409 4.29 -3.89 -6.25
C PHE A 409 5.73 -4.13 -5.85
N PRO A 410 6.11 -3.93 -4.56
CA PRO A 410 7.45 -4.22 -4.11
C PRO A 410 7.75 -5.72 -4.14
N GLU A 411 9.00 -6.04 -4.38
CA GLU A 411 9.47 -7.43 -4.34
C GLU A 411 9.53 -7.95 -2.89
N PRO A 412 9.17 -9.23 -2.67
CA PRO A 412 9.27 -9.85 -1.36
C PRO A 412 10.69 -9.84 -0.82
N VAL A 413 10.85 -9.59 0.46
CA VAL A 413 12.16 -9.51 1.12
C VAL A 413 12.51 -10.74 1.96
N ILE A 414 11.50 -11.47 2.46
CA ILE A 414 11.68 -12.69 3.26
C ILE A 414 11.25 -13.91 2.46
N ARG A 415 12.03 -14.98 2.59
CA ARG A 415 11.75 -16.28 1.97
C ARG A 415 11.85 -17.37 3.02
N VAL A 416 10.90 -18.31 3.01
CA VAL A 416 10.91 -19.51 3.83
C VAL A 416 10.56 -20.73 2.99
N ALA A 417 11.09 -21.88 3.36
CA ALA A 417 10.68 -23.14 2.78
C ALA A 417 9.41 -23.64 3.51
N ILE A 418 8.45 -24.16 2.76
CA ILE A 418 7.21 -24.72 3.30
C ILE A 418 7.01 -26.14 2.78
N GLU A 419 6.68 -27.06 3.68
CA GLU A 419 6.43 -28.46 3.37
C GLU A 419 5.13 -28.92 4.04
N PRO A 420 4.25 -29.66 3.36
CA PRO A 420 3.08 -30.22 3.99
C PRO A 420 3.49 -31.34 4.95
N LYS A 421 2.82 -31.46 6.09
CA LYS A 421 3.09 -32.53 7.05
C LYS A 421 2.75 -33.92 6.50
N THR A 422 1.90 -34.00 5.48
CA THR A 422 1.49 -35.26 4.84
C THR A 422 1.60 -35.19 3.33
N LYS A 423 1.95 -36.29 2.68
CA LYS A 423 2.00 -36.37 1.20
C LYS A 423 0.65 -36.02 0.54
N ALA A 424 -0.46 -36.38 1.15
CA ALA A 424 -1.81 -36.04 0.68
C ALA A 424 -2.11 -34.54 0.73
N GLY A 425 -1.37 -33.78 1.54
CA GLY A 425 -1.48 -32.32 1.63
C GLY A 425 -0.79 -31.57 0.50
N GLN A 426 0.08 -32.20 -0.28
CA GLN A 426 0.90 -31.53 -1.29
C GLN A 426 0.07 -30.81 -2.36
N GLU A 427 -0.92 -31.50 -2.95
CA GLU A 427 -1.77 -30.89 -3.97
C GLU A 427 -2.63 -29.74 -3.41
N LYS A 428 -3.20 -29.96 -2.21
CA LYS A 428 -3.98 -28.91 -1.53
C LYS A 428 -3.13 -27.70 -1.17
N MET A 429 -1.89 -27.91 -0.72
CA MET A 429 -0.96 -26.85 -0.42
C MET A 429 -0.63 -26.03 -1.68
N THR A 430 -0.29 -26.71 -2.76
CA THR A 430 0.02 -26.05 -4.04
C THR A 430 -1.17 -25.22 -4.53
N MET A 431 -2.38 -25.78 -4.52
CA MET A 431 -3.60 -25.05 -4.90
C MET A 431 -3.88 -23.87 -3.96
N GLY A 432 -3.71 -24.05 -2.66
CA GLY A 432 -3.89 -22.99 -1.67
C GLY A 432 -2.89 -21.84 -1.88
N LEU A 433 -1.63 -22.18 -2.06
CA LEU A 433 -0.58 -21.17 -2.29
C LEU A 433 -0.80 -20.39 -3.59
N ILE A 434 -1.23 -21.04 -4.67
CA ILE A 434 -1.56 -20.37 -5.93
C ILE A 434 -2.70 -19.38 -5.73
N LYS A 435 -3.77 -19.78 -5.05
CA LYS A 435 -4.90 -18.89 -4.75
C LYS A 435 -4.50 -17.70 -3.89
N LEU A 436 -3.68 -17.92 -2.86
CA LEU A 436 -3.17 -16.85 -2.01
C LEU A 436 -2.26 -15.88 -2.80
N ALA A 437 -1.44 -16.39 -3.71
CA ALA A 437 -0.63 -15.56 -4.60
C ALA A 437 -1.46 -14.77 -5.64
N GLU A 438 -2.62 -15.27 -6.04
CA GLU A 438 -3.55 -14.51 -6.88
C GLU A 438 -4.23 -13.36 -6.12
N GLU A 439 -4.43 -13.51 -4.81
CA GLU A 439 -5.00 -12.49 -3.94
C GLU A 439 -3.99 -11.40 -3.60
N ASP A 440 -2.75 -11.78 -3.36
CA ASP A 440 -1.68 -10.88 -2.91
C ASP A 440 -0.49 -10.90 -3.86
N PRO A 441 -0.30 -9.86 -4.70
CA PRO A 441 0.82 -9.79 -5.64
C PRO A 441 2.19 -9.66 -4.98
N THR A 442 2.29 -9.34 -3.69
CA THR A 442 3.55 -9.33 -2.95
C THR A 442 3.89 -10.67 -2.31
N PHE A 443 2.96 -11.60 -2.33
CA PHE A 443 3.19 -12.97 -1.96
C PHE A 443 3.57 -13.78 -3.20
N LYS A 444 4.72 -14.40 -3.19
CA LYS A 444 5.19 -15.27 -4.27
C LYS A 444 5.41 -16.69 -3.76
N THR A 445 5.11 -17.65 -4.61
CA THR A 445 5.40 -19.06 -4.35
C THR A 445 6.01 -19.70 -5.59
N TYR A 446 7.02 -20.51 -5.40
CA TYR A 446 7.72 -21.23 -6.47
C TYR A 446 8.43 -22.46 -5.91
N THR A 447 8.78 -23.38 -6.80
CA THR A 447 9.62 -24.52 -6.43
C THR A 447 11.07 -24.16 -6.72
N ASP A 448 11.91 -24.34 -5.74
CA ASP A 448 13.37 -24.19 -5.92
C ASP A 448 13.88 -25.38 -6.76
N GLU A 449 14.47 -25.09 -7.90
CA GLU A 449 14.90 -26.11 -8.88
C GLU A 449 16.05 -26.98 -8.35
N GLU A 450 16.89 -26.43 -7.46
CA GLU A 450 18.02 -27.17 -6.90
C GLU A 450 17.60 -28.06 -5.74
N THR A 451 16.71 -27.58 -4.87
CA THR A 451 16.32 -28.31 -3.67
C THR A 451 15.01 -29.08 -3.81
N GLY A 452 14.22 -28.75 -4.83
CA GLY A 452 12.85 -29.28 -4.99
C GLY A 452 11.87 -28.78 -3.91
N GLN A 453 12.30 -27.87 -3.04
CA GLN A 453 11.46 -27.32 -1.98
C GLN A 453 10.49 -26.29 -2.51
N THR A 454 9.29 -26.25 -1.95
CA THR A 454 8.37 -25.15 -2.17
C THR A 454 8.79 -23.96 -1.32
N ILE A 455 9.05 -22.84 -1.95
CA ILE A 455 9.44 -21.59 -1.31
C ILE A 455 8.25 -20.64 -1.32
N ILE A 456 8.03 -19.99 -0.20
CA ILE A 456 7.12 -18.85 -0.08
C ILE A 456 7.91 -17.59 0.25
N ALA A 457 7.55 -16.50 -0.39
CA ALA A 457 8.21 -15.22 -0.22
C ALA A 457 7.19 -14.12 0.09
N GLY A 458 7.49 -13.25 1.03
CA GLY A 458 6.60 -12.19 1.49
C GLY A 458 7.33 -10.97 2.03
N MET A 459 6.57 -9.98 2.48
CA MET A 459 7.08 -8.68 2.91
C MET A 459 7.65 -8.69 4.33
N GLY A 460 7.23 -9.63 5.18
CA GLY A 460 7.69 -9.73 6.57
C GLY A 460 7.28 -11.05 7.22
N GLU A 461 7.75 -11.26 8.46
CA GLU A 461 7.45 -12.48 9.22
C GLU A 461 5.96 -12.63 9.48
N LEU A 462 5.28 -11.55 9.89
CA LEU A 462 3.85 -11.57 10.15
C LEU A 462 3.05 -11.88 8.89
N HIS A 463 3.47 -11.34 7.74
CA HIS A 463 2.84 -11.64 6.45
C HIS A 463 2.88 -13.15 6.15
N LEU A 464 4.06 -13.77 6.24
CA LEU A 464 4.20 -15.20 5.98
C LEU A 464 3.48 -16.06 7.03
N GLU A 465 3.51 -15.66 8.30
CA GLU A 465 2.76 -16.34 9.36
C GLU A 465 1.25 -16.38 9.08
N ILE A 466 0.70 -15.28 8.61
CA ILE A 466 -0.72 -15.20 8.23
C ILE A 466 -1.03 -16.08 7.02
N ILE A 467 -0.17 -16.11 6.02
CA ILE A 467 -0.32 -17.00 4.85
C ILE A 467 -0.35 -18.47 5.29
N VAL A 468 0.56 -18.89 6.17
CA VAL A 468 0.60 -20.27 6.69
C VAL A 468 -0.64 -20.59 7.52
N ASP A 469 -1.10 -19.67 8.35
CA ASP A 469 -2.32 -19.84 9.13
C ASP A 469 -3.57 -19.91 8.24
N ARG A 470 -3.62 -19.14 7.16
CA ARG A 470 -4.68 -19.23 6.14
C ARG A 470 -4.69 -20.58 5.41
N LEU A 471 -3.51 -21.14 5.09
CA LEU A 471 -3.41 -22.50 4.55
C LEU A 471 -4.05 -23.53 5.47
N LEU A 472 -3.78 -23.43 6.78
CA LEU A 472 -4.38 -24.32 7.77
C LEU A 472 -5.90 -24.14 7.86
N ARG A 473 -6.38 -22.91 8.00
CA ARG A 473 -7.80 -22.61 8.29
C ARG A 473 -8.70 -22.74 7.08
N GLU A 474 -8.28 -22.20 5.94
CA GLU A 474 -9.10 -22.14 4.72
C GLU A 474 -8.95 -23.40 3.87
N PHE A 475 -7.72 -23.90 3.72
CA PHE A 475 -7.43 -25.03 2.83
C PHE A 475 -7.23 -26.37 3.57
N LYS A 476 -7.27 -26.36 4.91
CA LYS A 476 -7.08 -27.55 5.76
C LYS A 476 -5.75 -28.27 5.48
N VAL A 477 -4.69 -27.50 5.33
CA VAL A 477 -3.32 -27.98 5.10
C VAL A 477 -2.45 -27.61 6.29
N GLU A 478 -1.96 -28.62 6.99
CA GLU A 478 -0.89 -28.42 7.98
C GLU A 478 0.47 -28.47 7.27
N ALA A 479 1.27 -27.45 7.50
CA ALA A 479 2.58 -27.30 6.89
C ALA A 479 3.66 -27.03 7.94
N ASN A 480 4.87 -27.50 7.66
CA ASN A 480 6.08 -27.12 8.39
C ASN A 480 6.76 -25.99 7.62
N VAL A 481 7.25 -25.02 8.35
CA VAL A 481 7.96 -23.87 7.79
C VAL A 481 9.44 -24.00 8.16
N GLY A 482 10.33 -23.89 7.16
CA GLY A 482 11.76 -23.86 7.36
C GLY A 482 12.24 -22.50 7.91
N ALA A 483 13.55 -22.41 8.22
CA ALA A 483 14.12 -21.15 8.67
C ALA A 483 13.92 -20.05 7.61
N PRO A 484 13.63 -18.81 8.03
CA PRO A 484 13.51 -17.69 7.12
C PRO A 484 14.77 -17.50 6.28
N GLN A 485 14.60 -17.26 5.00
CA GLN A 485 15.70 -16.93 4.09
C GLN A 485 15.62 -15.48 3.66
N VAL A 486 16.74 -14.78 3.72
CA VAL A 486 16.85 -13.39 3.29
C VAL A 486 17.03 -13.33 1.78
N ALA A 487 16.33 -12.43 1.12
CA ALA A 487 16.49 -12.19 -0.32
C ALA A 487 17.75 -11.37 -0.59
N TYR A 488 18.89 -12.05 -0.61
CA TYR A 488 20.14 -11.44 -1.03
C TYR A 488 20.13 -11.12 -2.53
N LYS A 489 20.95 -10.17 -2.94
CA LYS A 489 21.19 -9.83 -4.33
C LYS A 489 22.68 -9.84 -4.60
N GLU A 490 23.04 -9.99 -5.86
CA GLU A 490 24.42 -9.86 -6.31
C GLU A 490 24.61 -8.57 -7.08
N THR A 491 25.83 -8.04 -7.08
CA THR A 491 26.23 -6.91 -7.92
C THR A 491 27.71 -6.97 -8.21
N ILE A 492 28.18 -6.10 -9.07
CA ILE A 492 29.59 -5.97 -9.44
C ILE A 492 30.14 -4.63 -8.99
N LYS A 493 31.45 -4.56 -8.81
CA LYS A 493 32.15 -3.34 -8.36
C LYS A 493 33.02 -2.70 -9.44
N LYS A 494 33.36 -3.41 -10.48
CA LYS A 494 34.30 -2.98 -11.51
C LYS A 494 33.70 -3.14 -12.89
N ALA A 495 34.12 -2.28 -13.81
CA ALA A 495 33.81 -2.43 -15.21
C ALA A 495 34.76 -3.45 -15.85
N VAL A 496 34.25 -4.28 -16.74
CA VAL A 496 34.99 -5.34 -17.44
C VAL A 496 34.53 -5.43 -18.90
N ASP A 497 35.46 -5.52 -19.80
CA ASP A 497 35.22 -5.93 -21.18
C ASP A 497 35.34 -7.46 -21.30
N GLN A 498 34.37 -8.09 -21.92
CA GLN A 498 34.31 -9.52 -22.09
C GLN A 498 34.07 -9.89 -23.56
N ASP A 499 34.95 -10.74 -24.07
CA ASP A 499 34.87 -11.36 -25.38
C ASP A 499 34.57 -12.85 -25.21
N THR A 500 33.37 -13.29 -25.67
CA THR A 500 32.94 -14.68 -25.50
C THR A 500 32.37 -15.23 -26.80
N LYS A 501 32.93 -16.36 -27.20
CA LYS A 501 32.51 -17.10 -28.37
C LYS A 501 31.94 -18.45 -27.96
N TYR A 502 30.68 -18.67 -28.33
CA TYR A 502 30.03 -19.97 -28.22
C TYR A 502 30.02 -20.66 -29.58
N ALA A 503 30.79 -21.74 -29.71
CA ALA A 503 30.85 -22.56 -30.92
C ALA A 503 30.74 -24.03 -30.52
N ARG A 504 29.75 -24.74 -31.07
CA ARG A 504 29.56 -26.17 -30.85
C ARG A 504 29.21 -26.86 -32.16
N GLN A 505 29.91 -27.92 -32.47
CA GLN A 505 29.61 -28.79 -33.60
C GLN A 505 29.26 -30.18 -33.08
N SER A 506 28.06 -30.67 -33.36
CA SER A 506 27.62 -32.02 -33.02
C SER A 506 26.83 -32.57 -34.20
N GLY A 507 27.52 -33.26 -35.10
CA GLY A 507 26.92 -34.05 -36.20
C GLY A 507 25.73 -33.44 -36.93
N GLY A 508 25.94 -32.42 -37.76
CA GLY A 508 24.89 -31.71 -38.50
C GLY A 508 25.09 -30.17 -38.44
N LYS A 509 24.02 -29.42 -38.35
CA LYS A 509 24.08 -27.97 -38.23
C LYS A 509 24.76 -27.58 -36.89
N GLY A 510 25.84 -26.79 -36.97
CA GLY A 510 26.57 -26.30 -35.79
C GLY A 510 25.78 -25.18 -35.05
N GLN A 511 26.38 -24.72 -33.97
CA GLN A 511 25.89 -23.53 -33.22
C GLN A 511 27.06 -22.53 -33.10
N TYR A 512 26.77 -21.27 -33.41
CA TYR A 512 27.76 -20.21 -33.36
C TYR A 512 27.16 -18.91 -32.87
N GLY A 513 27.69 -18.35 -31.79
CA GLY A 513 27.38 -17.02 -31.29
C GLY A 513 28.62 -16.38 -30.70
N HIS A 514 28.94 -15.15 -31.11
CA HIS A 514 30.10 -14.42 -30.61
C HIS A 514 29.69 -13.01 -30.26
N VAL A 515 29.93 -12.63 -29.02
CA VAL A 515 29.59 -11.32 -28.48
C VAL A 515 30.75 -10.72 -27.70
N LYS A 516 30.90 -9.40 -27.85
CA LYS A 516 31.75 -8.58 -26.99
C LYS A 516 30.92 -7.57 -26.25
N ILE A 517 31.00 -7.67 -24.95
CA ILE A 517 30.18 -6.84 -24.05
C ILE A 517 31.07 -6.06 -23.08
N HIS A 518 30.64 -4.84 -22.78
CA HIS A 518 31.14 -4.05 -21.69
C HIS A 518 30.15 -4.11 -20.54
N VAL A 519 30.58 -4.63 -19.39
CA VAL A 519 29.75 -4.74 -18.19
C VAL A 519 30.30 -3.79 -17.15
N GLU A 520 29.45 -2.90 -16.66
CA GLU A 520 29.82 -1.91 -15.66
C GLU A 520 28.77 -1.80 -14.56
N PRO A 521 29.16 -1.38 -13.32
CA PRO A 521 28.21 -1.08 -12.28
C PRO A 521 27.26 0.04 -12.70
N ASN A 522 25.98 -0.11 -12.41
CA ASN A 522 25.00 0.98 -12.53
C ASN A 522 24.82 1.64 -11.16
N GLU A 523 24.17 2.81 -11.14
CA GLU A 523 23.82 3.48 -9.89
C GLU A 523 22.90 2.59 -9.05
N SER A 524 23.10 2.62 -7.73
CA SER A 524 22.28 1.84 -6.79
C SER A 524 20.80 2.11 -6.97
N GLY A 525 20.01 1.05 -7.16
CA GLY A 525 18.57 1.11 -7.36
C GLY A 525 18.11 1.38 -8.79
N LYS A 526 19.01 1.66 -9.75
CA LYS A 526 18.64 1.85 -11.17
C LYS A 526 18.35 0.55 -11.92
N GLY A 527 18.74 -0.58 -11.36
CA GLY A 527 18.50 -1.88 -11.95
C GLY A 527 19.36 -2.17 -13.18
N TYR A 528 18.77 -2.89 -14.12
CA TYR A 528 19.44 -3.35 -15.34
C TYR A 528 19.23 -2.38 -16.50
N GLU A 529 20.33 -2.11 -17.22
CA GLU A 529 20.30 -1.33 -18.46
C GLU A 529 21.07 -2.08 -19.55
N PHE A 530 20.43 -2.29 -20.70
CA PHE A 530 21.05 -2.87 -21.88
C PHE A 530 21.22 -1.82 -22.98
N VAL A 531 22.44 -1.66 -23.47
CA VAL A 531 22.77 -0.72 -24.54
C VAL A 531 23.26 -1.47 -25.76
N ASN A 532 22.62 -1.26 -26.89
CA ASN A 532 23.05 -1.76 -28.18
C ASN A 532 23.96 -0.71 -28.84
N ALA A 533 25.25 -1.03 -28.91
CA ALA A 533 26.28 -0.19 -29.57
C ALA A 533 26.91 -0.90 -30.79
N ILE A 534 26.20 -1.87 -31.39
CA ILE A 534 26.70 -2.58 -32.57
C ILE A 534 26.80 -1.64 -33.77
N VAL A 535 27.94 -1.67 -34.44
CA VAL A 535 28.23 -0.93 -35.66
C VAL A 535 28.50 -1.90 -36.82
N GLY A 536 28.02 -1.54 -38.01
CA GLY A 536 28.32 -2.29 -39.22
C GLY A 536 27.69 -3.69 -39.33
N GLY A 537 26.70 -4.00 -38.46
CA GLY A 537 26.00 -5.29 -38.50
C GLY A 537 26.84 -6.47 -38.03
N ALA A 538 27.87 -6.25 -37.19
CA ALA A 538 28.72 -7.30 -36.61
C ALA A 538 27.94 -8.39 -35.89
N VAL A 539 26.83 -8.03 -35.26
CA VAL A 539 25.78 -8.93 -34.79
C VAL A 539 24.49 -8.54 -35.52
N PRO A 540 23.83 -9.46 -36.22
CA PRO A 540 22.55 -9.18 -36.86
C PRO A 540 21.50 -8.68 -35.87
N LYS A 541 20.69 -7.71 -36.31
CA LYS A 541 19.69 -7.07 -35.45
C LYS A 541 18.69 -8.07 -34.84
N GLU A 542 18.39 -9.13 -35.54
CA GLU A 542 17.48 -10.20 -35.11
C GLU A 542 18.00 -11.00 -33.91
N TYR A 543 19.33 -11.04 -33.69
CA TYR A 543 19.94 -11.77 -32.58
C TYR A 543 20.24 -10.90 -31.34
N ILE A 544 20.15 -9.59 -31.44
CA ILE A 544 20.40 -8.67 -30.33
C ILE A 544 19.42 -8.89 -29.17
N PRO A 545 18.10 -9.06 -29.40
CA PRO A 545 17.16 -9.41 -28.32
C PRO A 545 17.48 -10.75 -27.65
N ALA A 546 18.02 -11.71 -28.39
CA ALA A 546 18.44 -13.00 -27.84
C ALA A 546 19.66 -12.87 -26.90
N VAL A 547 20.60 -12.00 -27.24
CA VAL A 547 21.75 -11.68 -26.35
C VAL A 547 21.25 -11.07 -25.06
N ASP A 548 20.36 -10.09 -25.13
CA ASP A 548 19.77 -9.45 -23.96
C ASP A 548 18.99 -10.45 -23.09
N ALA A 549 18.16 -11.30 -23.70
CA ALA A 549 17.45 -12.37 -22.99
C ALA A 549 18.40 -13.37 -22.31
N GLY A 550 19.52 -13.70 -22.94
CA GLY A 550 20.57 -14.54 -22.35
C GLY A 550 21.25 -13.90 -21.13
N ILE A 551 21.52 -12.61 -21.21
CA ILE A 551 22.08 -11.82 -20.10
C ILE A 551 21.10 -11.76 -18.94
N GLN A 552 19.84 -11.44 -19.19
CA GLN A 552 18.79 -11.40 -18.16
C GLN A 552 18.59 -12.77 -17.49
N GLY A 553 18.62 -13.86 -18.26
CA GLY A 553 18.58 -15.21 -17.72
C GLY A 553 19.74 -15.50 -16.78
N ALA A 554 20.95 -15.07 -17.14
CA ALA A 554 22.14 -15.21 -16.30
C ALA A 554 22.07 -14.33 -15.04
N MET A 555 21.52 -13.12 -15.16
CA MET A 555 21.28 -12.23 -14.01
C MET A 555 20.35 -12.89 -13.00
N ASN A 556 19.23 -13.42 -13.44
CA ASN A 556 18.26 -14.06 -12.58
C ASN A 556 18.81 -15.31 -11.88
N ALA A 557 19.67 -16.08 -12.57
CA ALA A 557 20.31 -17.25 -12.00
C ALA A 557 21.43 -16.93 -11.00
N GLY A 558 21.98 -15.73 -11.06
CA GLY A 558 23.13 -15.31 -10.24
C GLY A 558 24.47 -15.88 -10.73
N VAL A 559 25.55 -15.34 -10.20
CA VAL A 559 26.93 -15.66 -10.62
C VAL A 559 27.78 -16.19 -9.45
N VAL A 560 27.55 -15.69 -8.23
CA VAL A 560 28.37 -16.00 -7.04
C VAL A 560 27.72 -17.08 -6.17
N ALA A 561 26.44 -16.89 -5.83
CA ALA A 561 25.72 -17.72 -4.88
C ALA A 561 24.28 -18.03 -5.31
N GLY A 562 23.93 -17.78 -6.57
CA GLY A 562 22.61 -18.04 -7.10
C GLY A 562 21.55 -17.00 -6.72
N PHE A 563 21.95 -15.77 -6.37
CA PHE A 563 21.05 -14.66 -6.12
C PHE A 563 20.96 -13.73 -7.34
N PRO A 564 19.81 -13.08 -7.58
CA PRO A 564 19.67 -12.18 -8.73
C PRO A 564 20.75 -11.08 -8.73
N VAL A 565 21.36 -10.84 -9.90
CA VAL A 565 22.29 -9.72 -10.10
C VAL A 565 21.49 -8.45 -10.38
N VAL A 566 21.87 -7.34 -9.76
CA VAL A 566 21.18 -6.04 -9.88
C VAL A 566 22.21 -4.91 -10.12
N ASP A 567 21.71 -3.76 -10.56
CA ASP A 567 22.47 -2.52 -10.73
C ASP A 567 23.69 -2.70 -11.67
N VAL A 568 23.41 -3.23 -12.86
CA VAL A 568 24.42 -3.51 -13.88
C VAL A 568 23.97 -2.91 -15.20
N LYS A 569 24.92 -2.27 -15.88
CA LYS A 569 24.77 -1.80 -17.25
C LYS A 569 25.61 -2.64 -18.18
N VAL A 570 25.01 -3.17 -19.23
CA VAL A 570 25.65 -3.99 -20.24
C VAL A 570 25.57 -3.31 -21.60
N THR A 571 26.70 -3.10 -22.23
CA THR A 571 26.80 -2.57 -23.58
C THR A 571 27.31 -3.65 -24.52
N LEU A 572 26.49 -4.05 -25.48
CA LEU A 572 26.92 -4.92 -26.57
C LEU A 572 27.50 -4.05 -27.68
N TYR A 573 28.83 -4.14 -27.90
CA TYR A 573 29.49 -3.24 -28.82
C TYR A 573 30.13 -3.91 -30.05
N ASP A 574 30.37 -5.23 -30.01
CA ASP A 574 30.97 -5.98 -31.13
C ASP A 574 30.58 -7.46 -31.04
N GLY A 575 30.91 -8.22 -32.06
CA GLY A 575 30.70 -9.64 -32.15
C GLY A 575 30.95 -10.17 -33.54
N SER A 576 30.56 -11.39 -33.78
CA SER A 576 30.56 -11.98 -35.15
C SER A 576 29.48 -13.06 -35.25
N TYR A 577 29.07 -13.38 -36.45
CA TYR A 577 28.09 -14.41 -36.73
C TYR A 577 28.60 -15.35 -37.85
N HIS A 578 27.95 -16.50 -37.96
CA HIS A 578 28.18 -17.45 -39.03
C HIS A 578 26.89 -17.67 -39.78
N GLU A 579 26.94 -17.54 -41.10
CA GLU A 579 25.72 -17.55 -41.96
C GLU A 579 24.83 -18.80 -41.81
N VAL A 580 25.42 -19.95 -41.47
CA VAL A 580 24.72 -21.23 -41.34
C VAL A 580 24.46 -21.64 -39.91
N ASP A 581 25.43 -21.41 -39.01
CA ASP A 581 25.44 -21.98 -37.65
C ASP A 581 24.94 -20.99 -36.58
N SER A 582 24.73 -19.71 -36.93
CA SER A 582 24.17 -18.73 -36.00
C SER A 582 22.66 -18.89 -35.88
N SER A 583 22.20 -18.72 -34.66
CA SER A 583 20.74 -18.76 -34.29
C SER A 583 20.49 -17.91 -33.06
N GLU A 584 19.23 -17.59 -32.81
CA GLU A 584 18.82 -16.91 -31.57
C GLU A 584 19.30 -17.67 -30.33
N MET A 585 19.18 -19.00 -30.33
CA MET A 585 19.62 -19.84 -29.21
C MET A 585 21.14 -19.74 -28.99
N ALA A 586 21.94 -19.75 -30.05
CA ALA A 586 23.37 -19.64 -29.95
C ALA A 586 23.82 -18.28 -29.37
N PHE A 587 23.16 -17.18 -29.78
CA PHE A 587 23.43 -15.85 -29.24
C PHE A 587 22.88 -15.68 -27.83
N LYS A 588 21.77 -16.29 -27.47
CA LYS A 588 21.27 -16.33 -26.10
C LYS A 588 22.26 -17.01 -25.15
N ILE A 589 22.80 -18.15 -25.56
CA ILE A 589 23.83 -18.87 -24.81
C ILE A 589 25.11 -18.02 -24.71
N ALA A 590 25.58 -17.45 -25.83
CA ALA A 590 26.77 -16.60 -25.85
C ALA A 590 26.62 -15.39 -24.91
N GLY A 591 25.47 -14.72 -24.92
CA GLY A 591 25.17 -13.61 -24.02
C GLY A 591 25.20 -14.02 -22.55
N SER A 592 24.56 -15.15 -22.22
CA SER A 592 24.57 -15.71 -20.87
C SER A 592 26.00 -16.05 -20.39
N MET A 593 26.80 -16.72 -21.21
CA MET A 593 28.17 -17.06 -20.88
C MET A 593 29.05 -15.82 -20.70
N ALA A 594 28.96 -14.87 -21.63
CA ALA A 594 29.71 -13.62 -21.56
C ALA A 594 29.41 -12.83 -20.29
N PHE A 595 28.17 -12.72 -19.93
CA PHE A 595 27.76 -12.01 -18.70
C PHE A 595 28.31 -12.70 -17.44
N LYS A 596 28.18 -14.02 -17.34
CA LYS A 596 28.72 -14.77 -16.20
C LYS A 596 30.20 -14.62 -16.06
N GLU A 597 30.96 -14.72 -17.17
CA GLU A 597 32.43 -14.57 -17.17
C GLU A 597 32.84 -13.13 -16.82
N ALA A 598 32.15 -12.12 -17.36
CA ALA A 598 32.39 -10.73 -17.03
C ALA A 598 32.15 -10.43 -15.56
N CYS A 599 31.04 -10.87 -15.01
CA CYS A 599 30.71 -10.66 -13.60
C CYS A 599 31.72 -11.28 -12.65
N ARG A 600 32.26 -12.49 -12.96
CA ARG A 600 33.31 -13.13 -12.16
C ARG A 600 34.60 -12.31 -12.10
N LYS A 601 34.88 -11.56 -13.16
CA LYS A 601 36.10 -10.69 -13.26
C LYS A 601 35.83 -9.29 -12.67
N ALA A 602 34.58 -8.91 -12.52
CA ALA A 602 34.15 -7.58 -12.13
C ALA A 602 34.08 -7.35 -10.62
N ASP A 603 34.78 -8.16 -9.82
CA ASP A 603 34.73 -8.10 -8.35
C ASP A 603 33.29 -8.20 -7.81
N PRO A 604 32.62 -9.34 -8.01
CA PRO A 604 31.23 -9.51 -7.62
C PRO A 604 31.10 -9.58 -6.10
N THR A 605 29.98 -9.04 -5.58
CA THR A 605 29.67 -9.04 -4.16
C THR A 605 28.19 -9.33 -3.92
N LEU A 606 27.84 -9.59 -2.65
CA LEU A 606 26.46 -9.75 -2.22
C LEU A 606 25.93 -8.47 -1.56
N LEU A 607 24.66 -8.21 -1.81
CA LEU A 607 23.89 -7.15 -1.16
C LEU A 607 22.87 -7.77 -0.22
N GLU A 608 22.69 -7.16 0.93
CA GLU A 608 21.66 -7.52 1.89
C GLU A 608 20.62 -6.40 2.05
N PRO A 609 19.33 -6.74 2.28
CA PRO A 609 18.31 -5.75 2.55
C PRO A 609 18.51 -5.15 3.95
N ILE A 610 18.50 -3.83 4.00
CA ILE A 610 18.54 -3.04 5.23
C ILE A 610 17.14 -2.54 5.52
N MET A 611 16.72 -2.72 6.76
CA MET A 611 15.43 -2.27 7.26
C MET A 611 15.61 -0.97 8.04
N LYS A 612 14.70 -0.04 7.84
CA LYS A 612 14.52 1.09 8.74
C LYS A 612 13.65 0.62 9.89
N VAL A 613 14.24 0.56 11.06
CA VAL A 613 13.59 0.10 12.29
C VAL A 613 13.37 1.30 13.20
N SER A 614 12.12 1.46 13.68
CA SER A 614 11.76 2.48 14.64
C SER A 614 11.22 1.82 15.88
N VAL A 615 11.90 2.00 17.00
CA VAL A 615 11.55 1.38 18.28
C VAL A 615 11.10 2.44 19.26
N ILE A 616 9.94 2.25 19.86
CA ILE A 616 9.41 3.12 20.91
C ILE A 616 9.42 2.35 22.22
N VAL A 617 10.16 2.86 23.19
CA VAL A 617 10.32 2.24 24.52
C VAL A 617 10.28 3.29 25.61
N PRO A 618 9.85 2.94 26.83
CA PRO A 618 10.03 3.79 28.00
C PRO A 618 11.50 4.14 28.21
N ASP A 619 11.77 5.34 28.76
CA ASP A 619 13.12 5.88 28.95
C ASP A 619 14.09 4.89 29.64
N GLU A 620 13.59 4.11 30.59
CA GLU A 620 14.38 3.13 31.35
C GLU A 620 14.97 1.99 30.51
N TYR A 621 14.38 1.66 29.34
CA TYR A 621 14.84 0.59 28.45
C TYR A 621 15.65 1.07 27.24
N MET A 622 15.83 2.38 27.09
CA MET A 622 16.51 2.95 25.93
C MET A 622 17.92 2.38 25.74
N GLY A 623 18.68 2.29 26.80
CA GLY A 623 20.06 1.78 26.77
C GLY A 623 20.14 0.32 26.31
N ASP A 624 19.26 -0.52 26.84
CA ASP A 624 19.20 -1.94 26.51
C ASP A 624 18.81 -2.17 25.04
N VAL A 625 17.86 -1.37 24.54
CA VAL A 625 17.40 -1.43 23.15
C VAL A 625 18.49 -0.96 22.19
N ILE A 626 19.19 0.14 22.49
CA ILE A 626 20.31 0.62 21.67
C ILE A 626 21.44 -0.43 21.65
N GLY A 627 21.75 -1.03 22.80
CA GLY A 627 22.75 -2.11 22.89
C GLY A 627 22.35 -3.31 22.04
N ASP A 628 21.09 -3.71 22.05
CA ASP A 628 20.60 -4.83 21.24
C ASP A 628 20.64 -4.51 19.74
N LEU A 629 20.17 -3.35 19.31
CA LEU A 629 20.23 -2.92 17.91
C LEU A 629 21.66 -2.86 17.39
N ASN A 630 22.61 -2.35 18.19
CA ASN A 630 24.01 -2.34 17.83
C ASN A 630 24.58 -3.76 17.71
N SER A 631 24.19 -4.69 18.57
CA SER A 631 24.61 -6.11 18.50
C SER A 631 24.09 -6.78 17.21
N ARG A 632 22.99 -6.29 16.63
CA ARG A 632 22.39 -6.72 15.37
C ARG A 632 22.97 -5.98 14.15
N ARG A 633 24.14 -5.42 14.25
CA ARG A 633 24.78 -4.61 13.20
C ARG A 633 23.97 -3.38 12.81
N GLY A 634 23.12 -2.91 13.71
CA GLY A 634 22.29 -1.73 13.52
C GLY A 634 23.12 -0.45 13.56
N GLN A 635 22.73 0.50 12.76
CA GLN A 635 23.25 1.86 12.78
C GLN A 635 22.16 2.81 13.28
N ILE A 636 22.33 3.39 14.46
CA ILE A 636 21.38 4.35 15.00
C ILE A 636 21.42 5.62 14.15
N ILE A 637 20.24 6.05 13.69
CA ILE A 637 20.07 7.23 12.83
C ILE A 637 19.69 8.43 13.69
N GLN A 638 18.70 8.22 14.58
CA GLN A 638 18.08 9.29 15.34
C GLN A 638 17.55 8.76 16.67
N LEU A 639 17.63 9.62 17.68
CA LEU A 639 16.96 9.43 18.97
C LEU A 639 16.02 10.62 19.18
N GLU A 640 14.78 10.33 19.50
CA GLU A 640 13.76 11.34 19.70
C GLU A 640 13.04 11.12 21.02
N ALA A 641 13.07 12.13 21.87
CA ALA A 641 12.35 12.10 23.13
C ALA A 641 10.85 12.29 22.89
N ARG A 642 10.04 11.42 23.50
CA ARG A 642 8.59 11.49 23.54
C ARG A 642 8.11 11.58 25.00
N PRO A 643 6.90 12.06 25.29
CA PRO A 643 6.39 12.06 26.66
C PRO A 643 6.39 10.65 27.27
N GLY A 644 7.31 10.42 28.25
CA GLY A 644 7.45 9.13 28.94
C GLY A 644 8.04 7.97 28.11
N ALA A 645 8.61 8.27 26.95
CA ALA A 645 9.19 7.27 26.06
C ALA A 645 10.32 7.86 25.20
N GLN A 646 11.11 6.98 24.59
CA GLN A 646 12.11 7.32 23.56
C GLN A 646 11.80 6.59 22.28
N GLN A 647 11.92 7.28 21.17
CA GLN A 647 11.94 6.69 19.85
C GLN A 647 13.38 6.55 19.37
N ILE A 648 13.73 5.34 18.94
CA ILE A 648 15.05 4.99 18.43
C ILE A 648 14.87 4.56 16.98
N ASP A 649 15.41 5.32 16.05
CA ASP A 649 15.42 4.98 14.64
C ASP A 649 16.79 4.44 14.26
N ALA A 650 16.81 3.30 13.56
CA ALA A 650 18.03 2.63 13.16
C ALA A 650 17.90 1.95 11.80
N TYR A 651 19.02 1.83 11.09
CA TYR A 651 19.15 0.92 9.96
C TYR A 651 19.72 -0.42 10.43
N VAL A 652 18.99 -1.51 10.23
CA VAL A 652 19.40 -2.84 10.68
C VAL A 652 19.25 -3.83 9.52
N PRO A 653 20.23 -4.72 9.29
CA PRO A 653 20.08 -5.79 8.30
C PRO A 653 18.91 -6.71 8.64
N LEU A 654 18.09 -7.04 7.64
CA LEU A 654 16.93 -7.94 7.84
C LEU A 654 17.33 -9.28 8.46
N ALA A 655 18.49 -9.82 8.06
CA ALA A 655 19.01 -11.08 8.60
C ALA A 655 19.18 -11.09 10.13
N GLU A 656 19.37 -9.92 10.73
CA GLU A 656 19.56 -9.77 12.19
C GLU A 656 18.24 -9.45 12.92
N MET A 657 17.16 -9.24 12.19
CA MET A 657 15.87 -8.85 12.78
C MET A 657 14.93 -10.02 13.08
N PHE A 658 15.26 -11.23 12.65
CA PHE A 658 14.42 -12.40 12.95
C PHE A 658 14.34 -12.63 14.47
N GLY A 659 13.13 -12.84 14.97
CA GLY A 659 12.88 -13.01 16.39
C GLY A 659 12.96 -11.71 17.24
N TYR A 660 13.18 -10.55 16.62
CA TYR A 660 13.32 -9.28 17.34
C TYR A 660 12.10 -8.91 18.19
N ALA A 661 10.90 -9.20 17.71
CA ALA A 661 9.65 -8.95 18.47
C ALA A 661 9.68 -9.62 19.86
N THR A 662 10.11 -10.86 19.91
CA THR A 662 10.24 -11.64 21.15
C THR A 662 11.32 -11.07 22.06
N ASP A 663 12.48 -10.74 21.48
CA ASP A 663 13.59 -10.17 22.24
C ASP A 663 13.26 -8.80 22.80
N LEU A 664 12.61 -7.95 22.01
CA LEU A 664 12.15 -6.62 22.47
C LEU A 664 11.14 -6.74 23.62
N ARG A 665 10.14 -7.61 23.49
CA ARG A 665 9.14 -7.84 24.55
C ARG A 665 9.79 -8.35 25.83
N SER A 666 10.73 -9.27 25.72
CA SER A 666 11.46 -9.80 26.89
C SER A 666 12.27 -8.72 27.61
N ARG A 667 12.99 -7.87 26.86
CA ARG A 667 13.83 -6.80 27.41
C ARG A 667 13.04 -5.64 27.98
N THR A 668 11.85 -5.36 27.45
CA THR A 668 11.02 -4.20 27.82
C THR A 668 9.80 -4.57 28.66
N GLN A 669 9.73 -5.80 29.14
CA GLN A 669 8.55 -6.33 29.87
C GLN A 669 7.23 -6.12 29.10
N GLY A 670 7.27 -6.27 27.79
CA GLY A 670 6.12 -6.10 26.92
C GLY A 670 5.75 -4.65 26.57
N ARG A 671 6.49 -3.66 27.07
CA ARG A 671 6.20 -2.22 26.86
C ARG A 671 6.85 -1.61 25.62
N GLY A 672 7.79 -2.32 24.98
CA GLY A 672 8.42 -1.89 23.74
C GLY A 672 7.56 -2.20 22.53
N GLN A 673 7.52 -1.27 21.59
CA GLN A 673 6.90 -1.43 20.29
C GLN A 673 7.92 -1.11 19.21
N TYR A 674 7.85 -1.78 18.06
CA TYR A 674 8.69 -1.44 16.92
C TYR A 674 7.94 -1.55 15.61
N THR A 675 8.42 -0.82 14.66
CA THR A 675 8.03 -0.92 13.25
C THR A 675 9.27 -1.15 12.41
N MET A 676 9.12 -1.83 11.30
CA MET A 676 10.20 -2.16 10.41
C MET A 676 9.72 -2.03 8.97
N GLU A 677 10.45 -1.28 8.16
CA GLU A 677 10.16 -1.09 6.75
C GLU A 677 11.41 -1.32 5.90
N PRO A 678 11.27 -1.89 4.68
CA PRO A 678 12.39 -1.98 3.75
C PRO A 678 12.94 -0.57 3.44
N SER A 679 14.26 -0.42 3.45
CA SER A 679 14.91 0.84 3.14
C SER A 679 15.73 0.74 1.86
N HIS A 680 16.86 0.03 1.91
CA HIS A 680 17.79 -0.07 0.81
C HIS A 680 18.62 -1.36 0.92
N TYR A 681 19.45 -1.63 -0.09
CA TYR A 681 20.40 -2.73 -0.10
C TYR A 681 21.81 -2.19 0.11
N VAL A 682 22.61 -2.88 0.89
CA VAL A 682 24.03 -2.56 1.09
C VAL A 682 24.91 -3.79 0.91
N GLU A 683 26.17 -3.56 0.63
CA GLU A 683 27.17 -4.62 0.54
C GLU A 683 27.34 -5.32 1.89
N ILE A 684 27.33 -6.65 1.86
CA ILE A 684 27.54 -7.49 3.04
C ILE A 684 29.02 -7.48 3.45
N PRO A 685 29.35 -7.43 4.75
CA PRO A 685 30.71 -7.62 5.23
C PRO A 685 31.32 -8.94 4.73
N LYS A 686 32.60 -8.91 4.36
CA LYS A 686 33.29 -10.04 3.71
C LYS A 686 33.17 -11.37 4.47
N ASN A 687 33.30 -11.34 5.78
CA ASN A 687 33.20 -12.53 6.63
C ASN A 687 31.81 -13.19 6.60
N ILE A 688 30.76 -12.40 6.46
CA ILE A 688 29.39 -12.89 6.37
C ILE A 688 29.10 -13.38 4.94
N ARG A 689 29.54 -12.62 3.94
CA ARG A 689 29.45 -13.01 2.53
C ARG A 689 30.05 -14.38 2.29
N ASP A 690 31.31 -14.59 2.77
CA ASP A 690 32.02 -15.83 2.55
C ASP A 690 31.29 -17.02 3.18
N LYS A 691 30.67 -16.86 4.35
CA LYS A 691 29.84 -17.89 4.98
C LYS A 691 28.59 -18.21 4.16
N ILE A 692 27.89 -17.19 3.64
CA ILE A 692 26.67 -17.37 2.82
C ILE A 692 27.03 -18.13 1.54
N VAL A 693 28.11 -17.72 0.85
CA VAL A 693 28.59 -18.37 -0.38
C VAL A 693 28.99 -19.81 -0.12
N GLU A 694 29.72 -20.07 0.97
CA GLU A 694 30.11 -21.42 1.36
C GLU A 694 28.92 -22.32 1.66
N THR A 695 27.93 -21.81 2.40
CA THR A 695 26.73 -22.59 2.73
C THR A 695 25.92 -22.92 1.48
N ARG A 696 25.82 -21.98 0.54
CA ARG A 696 25.05 -22.14 -0.69
C ARG A 696 25.72 -23.11 -1.70
N ASN A 697 27.06 -23.12 -1.73
CA ASN A 697 27.81 -23.94 -2.66
C ASN A 697 28.18 -25.34 -2.10
N LYS A 698 27.82 -25.66 -0.86
CA LYS A 698 27.92 -27.02 -0.32
C LYS A 698 26.87 -27.91 -0.97
N PRO A 699 27.24 -29.06 -1.57
CA PRO A 699 26.26 -30.04 -2.01
C PRO A 699 25.40 -30.43 -0.80
N GLN A 700 24.09 -30.36 -0.92
CA GLN A 700 23.18 -30.92 0.08
C GLN A 700 23.41 -32.42 0.12
N ALA A 701 23.81 -32.93 1.29
CA ALA A 701 24.09 -34.33 1.52
C ALA A 701 22.79 -35.15 1.62
#